data_77ee3ec851403e53d8048081e7761846
#
_entry.id   77ee3ec851403e53d8048081e7761846
#
_cell.length_a   1.000
_cell.length_b   1.000
_cell.length_c   1.000
_cell.angle_alpha   90.00
_cell.angle_beta   90.00
_cell.angle_gamma   90.00
#
_symmetry.space_group_name_H-M   'P 1'
#
loop_
_entity.id
_entity.type
_entity.pdbx_description
1 polymer ?
#
loop_
_entity_poly.entity_id
_entity_poly.type
_entity_poly.pdbx_seq_one_letter_code
_entity_poly.pdbx_strand_id
1 'polypeptide(L)'
;MLRRSRRHHPGRSLLGLPLLGALALTLTSLTPLTPLAPPVSFAAAPAGASSGTPSAASAPADPLPVVTPTPQRMTATGRALRVPDRVRLAVGEGADAAGLAVIRKALTSAGVRVIDQVPLGGTGAAPRDPRLTVVVGSVTDPAVARALRAAGGSVPGTPVAEGYALASSEGDGRTGATAVLAGNDADGVYYAAQTFRQLVTPARRTLAAVSITDHPLMSLRGSIEGFYGAPWSHADRLDQLAFYGAVKANTYIYAPKDDVYLRESWRDAYPAGRLAELRELIDRATTHHVDFTYAISPGLSVCYSDPDDVGALENKLESLYAQGARSFYVALDDISYTSWNCAADQAAYGAPGRAAAGRAQADLLNAVQHGFIDTHDGARPLQTVPTEYSDMADSPYKKVLREQLDPRVVVQWTGNDVVPPSISVTDARAASAVWGRKVFLWDNYPVNDYGQTTGRLLMAPYDRREAGLHEELSGIVLNPMNQAAASKVALFGGASFAWNDRDYDAARTWRAAAGHLAGGDPTTTRALLAFFDTQHLAPTFGPENWQPQAPALRAALDDFRAVWSTGSDRERRSALRELSGRAALLADAPERIRNGVADQGFLRETAPWLTALDLWGASLDATLEGLREQLGGGSGERFFAEAATLARQAAAVRTIPGTTRPQGTIKVADGVLDTFIAQAPGLRG
;
A
#
# COMPACT_ATOMS: atom_id res chain seq x y z
N MET A 1 -35.54 15.21 33.05
CA MET A 1 -35.41 16.03 34.27
C MET A 1 -33.94 16.38 34.42
N LEU A 2 -33.55 17.51 33.95
CA LEU A 2 -33.23 18.77 34.63
C LEU A 2 -32.38 18.61 35.92
N ARG A 3 -31.07 18.97 35.84
CA ARG A 3 -30.56 20.22 36.40
C ARG A 3 -29.06 20.41 36.12
N ARG A 4 -28.77 21.62 35.63
CA ARG A 4 -27.51 22.30 35.51
C ARG A 4 -26.90 22.64 36.88
N SER A 5 -25.58 22.75 36.98
CA SER A 5 -24.99 23.91 37.68
C SER A 5 -23.59 24.23 37.15
N ARG A 6 -23.37 25.54 37.10
CA ARG A 6 -22.26 26.32 36.55
C ARG A 6 -21.25 26.77 37.60
N ARG A 7 -20.09 27.20 37.12
CA ARG A 7 -19.16 28.25 37.63
C ARG A 7 -18.08 27.76 38.61
N HIS A 8 -16.77 28.14 38.52
CA HIS A 8 -16.17 29.47 38.39
C HIS A 8 -14.69 29.36 37.99
N HIS A 9 -14.20 30.26 37.13
CA HIS A 9 -12.84 30.82 37.13
C HIS A 9 -12.76 31.91 38.24
N PRO A 10 -11.56 32.52 38.62
CA PRO A 10 -10.39 32.90 37.80
C PRO A 10 -9.03 32.88 38.53
N GLY A 11 -7.91 33.24 37.85
CA GLY A 11 -6.69 33.70 38.48
C GLY A 11 -5.50 33.90 37.53
N ARG A 12 -5.23 35.17 37.20
CA ARG A 12 -4.06 35.69 36.45
C ARG A 12 -2.83 35.83 37.32
N SER A 13 -1.63 35.77 36.70
CA SER A 13 -0.44 36.63 36.88
C SER A 13 0.69 36.08 36.04
N LEU A 14 1.22 36.71 35.00
CA LEU A 14 2.03 37.89 34.75
C LEU A 14 3.50 37.78 35.22
N LEU A 15 4.39 38.06 34.24
CA LEU A 15 5.73 38.63 34.26
C LEU A 15 6.94 37.70 34.26
N GLY A 16 7.78 37.94 33.21
CA GLY A 16 9.22 37.90 33.29
C GLY A 16 9.96 37.57 31.98
N LEU A 17 10.15 38.55 31.06
CA LEU A 17 11.31 38.57 30.14
C LEU A 17 12.52 39.17 30.85
N PRO A 18 13.77 38.83 30.44
CA PRO A 18 14.53 39.77 29.61
C PRO A 18 15.35 39.13 28.44
N LEU A 19 15.37 39.82 27.43
CA LEU A 19 16.29 40.38 26.41
C LEU A 19 17.82 40.04 26.50
N LEU A 20 18.37 40.06 25.22
CA LEU A 20 19.78 40.28 24.77
C LEU A 20 20.55 38.95 24.53
N GLY A 21 21.14 38.72 23.33
CA GLY A 21 21.93 39.55 22.51
C GLY A 21 22.22 38.91 21.12
N ALA A 22 22.18 39.73 20.16
CA ALA A 22 22.56 39.49 18.74
C ALA A 22 24.10 39.43 18.62
N LEU A 23 24.58 38.43 17.84
CA LEU A 23 25.90 38.52 17.25
C LEU A 23 25.81 38.02 15.80
N ALA A 24 25.86 38.95 14.86
CA ALA A 24 25.99 38.73 13.46
C ALA A 24 27.45 38.37 13.12
N LEU A 25 27.65 37.25 12.47
CA LEU A 25 28.90 36.91 11.78
C LEU A 25 28.59 36.70 10.30
N THR A 26 28.96 37.68 9.51
CA THR A 26 29.06 37.64 8.06
C THR A 26 30.23 36.71 7.66
N LEU A 27 29.96 35.66 6.95
CA LEU A 27 30.99 34.92 6.21
C LEU A 27 30.68 35.00 4.71
N THR A 28 31.59 35.69 4.02
CA THR A 28 31.70 35.85 2.59
C THR A 28 31.96 34.48 1.92
N SER A 29 31.15 34.18 0.91
CA SER A 29 31.33 33.03 0.03
C SER A 29 32.46 33.28 -0.97
N LEU A 30 33.49 32.47 -0.91
CA LEU A 30 34.51 32.30 -1.95
C LEU A 30 34.15 31.04 -2.78
N THR A 31 33.80 31.28 -4.04
CA THR A 31 33.72 30.23 -5.07
C THR A 31 35.14 29.89 -5.54
N PRO A 32 35.50 28.61 -5.67
CA PRO A 32 36.73 28.24 -6.38
C PRO A 32 36.50 28.11 -7.88
N LEU A 33 37.31 28.81 -8.65
CA LEU A 33 37.48 28.69 -10.09
C LEU A 33 38.04 27.30 -10.44
N THR A 34 37.39 26.63 -11.39
CA THR A 34 37.90 25.44 -12.06
C THR A 34 38.98 25.84 -13.07
N PRO A 35 40.14 25.15 -13.14
CA PRO A 35 41.12 25.39 -14.17
C PRO A 35 40.75 24.69 -15.48
N LEU A 36 40.86 25.44 -16.59
CA LEU A 36 40.79 24.93 -17.96
C LEU A 36 41.95 23.96 -18.24
N ALA A 37 41.63 22.80 -18.80
CA ALA A 37 42.58 21.84 -19.34
C ALA A 37 43.07 22.29 -20.74
N PRO A 38 44.35 22.08 -21.10
CA PRO A 38 44.87 22.46 -22.41
C PRO A 38 44.47 21.43 -23.50
N PRO A 39 44.47 21.82 -24.77
CA PRO A 39 44.09 20.95 -25.88
C PRO A 39 45.15 19.85 -26.15
N VAL A 40 44.67 18.61 -26.27
CA VAL A 40 45.50 17.45 -26.62
C VAL A 40 45.65 17.37 -28.14
N SER A 41 46.85 17.48 -28.63
CA SER A 41 47.24 17.24 -30.04
C SER A 41 47.15 15.75 -30.39
N PHE A 42 46.38 15.43 -31.41
CA PHE A 42 46.38 14.09 -32.02
C PHE A 42 47.63 13.88 -32.89
N ALA A 43 48.47 12.94 -32.49
CA ALA A 43 49.49 12.38 -33.34
C ALA A 43 48.92 11.15 -34.07
N ALA A 44 48.99 11.13 -35.38
CA ALA A 44 48.59 10.00 -36.21
C ALA A 44 49.63 8.87 -36.12
N ALA A 45 49.20 7.65 -35.82
CA ALA A 45 49.98 6.43 -35.92
C ALA A 45 49.51 5.59 -37.12
N PRO A 46 50.38 4.79 -37.77
CA PRO A 46 50.14 4.22 -39.08
C PRO A 46 49.22 3.01 -39.06
N ALA A 47 48.44 2.85 -40.12
CA ALA A 47 47.49 1.78 -40.38
C ALA A 47 48.22 0.42 -40.51
N GLY A 48 47.96 -0.48 -39.55
CA GLY A 48 48.15 -1.92 -39.66
C GLY A 48 46.84 -2.60 -39.94
N ALA A 49 46.64 -3.13 -41.12
CA ALA A 49 45.48 -3.91 -41.51
C ALA A 49 45.53 -5.29 -40.85
N SER A 50 44.67 -5.49 -39.84
CA SER A 50 44.28 -6.83 -39.42
C SER A 50 42.79 -7.03 -39.74
N SER A 51 42.53 -7.96 -40.67
CA SER A 51 41.18 -8.43 -41.03
C SER A 51 40.61 -9.26 -39.89
N GLY A 52 40.03 -8.60 -38.88
CA GLY A 52 39.17 -9.20 -37.90
C GLY A 52 37.73 -9.06 -38.39
N THR A 53 37.04 -10.17 -38.60
CA THR A 53 35.59 -10.24 -38.80
C THR A 53 34.87 -9.39 -37.75
N PRO A 54 33.99 -8.47 -38.12
CA PRO A 54 33.24 -7.71 -37.12
C PRO A 54 32.36 -8.67 -36.31
N SER A 55 32.67 -8.82 -35.03
CA SER A 55 31.72 -9.39 -34.07
C SER A 55 30.45 -8.57 -34.16
N ALA A 56 29.33 -9.23 -34.47
CA ALA A 56 28.05 -8.58 -34.55
C ALA A 56 27.79 -7.85 -33.23
N ALA A 57 27.85 -6.52 -33.24
CA ALA A 57 27.46 -5.71 -32.10
C ALA A 57 26.03 -6.05 -31.74
N SER A 58 25.82 -6.60 -30.56
CA SER A 58 24.48 -6.87 -30.03
C SER A 58 23.68 -5.59 -30.10
N ALA A 59 22.49 -5.65 -30.68
CA ALA A 59 21.57 -4.51 -30.70
C ALA A 59 21.33 -4.03 -29.26
N PRO A 60 21.19 -2.71 -29.04
CA PRO A 60 20.97 -2.17 -27.69
C PRO A 60 19.72 -2.82 -27.05
N ALA A 61 19.80 -3.13 -25.76
CA ALA A 61 18.69 -3.66 -24.99
C ALA A 61 17.56 -2.63 -24.91
N ASP A 62 16.31 -3.12 -24.83
CA ASP A 62 15.14 -2.25 -24.59
C ASP A 62 15.22 -1.62 -23.18
N PRO A 63 14.57 -0.46 -22.96
CA PRO A 63 14.50 0.13 -21.64
C PRO A 63 13.78 -0.81 -20.66
N LEU A 64 14.23 -0.81 -19.40
CA LEU A 64 13.63 -1.64 -18.36
C LEU A 64 12.15 -1.30 -18.17
N PRO A 65 11.25 -2.31 -18.10
CA PRO A 65 9.87 -2.09 -17.73
C PRO A 65 9.74 -1.66 -16.27
N VAL A 66 8.67 -0.96 -15.93
CA VAL A 66 8.32 -0.68 -14.53
C VAL A 66 7.68 -1.94 -13.94
N VAL A 67 8.31 -2.48 -12.89
CA VAL A 67 7.78 -3.59 -12.09
C VAL A 67 7.52 -3.08 -10.69
N THR A 68 6.36 -3.39 -10.14
CA THR A 68 5.93 -2.97 -8.79
C THR A 68 5.36 -4.18 -8.03
N PRO A 69 5.83 -4.48 -6.82
CA PRO A 69 6.95 -3.85 -6.09
C PRO A 69 8.26 -3.85 -6.87
N THR A 70 9.11 -2.83 -6.59
CA THR A 70 10.43 -2.73 -7.25
C THR A 70 11.31 -3.91 -6.85
N PRO A 71 11.81 -4.73 -7.79
CA PRO A 71 12.70 -5.83 -7.47
C PRO A 71 14.03 -5.35 -6.85
N GLN A 72 14.64 -6.18 -5.99
CA GLN A 72 15.95 -5.89 -5.41
C GLN A 72 17.03 -5.68 -6.49
N ARG A 73 16.94 -6.41 -7.59
CA ARG A 73 17.82 -6.25 -8.74
C ARG A 73 17.10 -6.61 -10.03
N MET A 74 17.17 -5.74 -11.02
CA MET A 74 16.65 -6.00 -12.37
C MET A 74 17.61 -5.39 -13.42
N THR A 75 17.96 -6.19 -14.42
CA THR A 75 18.79 -5.76 -15.56
C THR A 75 18.18 -6.20 -16.88
N ALA A 76 18.31 -5.39 -17.93
CA ALA A 76 17.90 -5.79 -19.27
C ALA A 76 18.90 -6.81 -19.85
N THR A 77 18.40 -7.85 -20.51
CA THR A 77 19.21 -8.90 -21.14
C THR A 77 19.19 -8.85 -22.68
N GLY A 78 18.34 -7.99 -23.25
CA GLY A 78 18.19 -7.88 -24.70
C GLY A 78 16.93 -7.14 -25.11
N ARG A 79 16.45 -7.42 -26.30
CA ARG A 79 15.18 -6.89 -26.82
C ARG A 79 14.00 -7.73 -26.32
N ALA A 80 12.82 -7.11 -26.24
CA ALA A 80 11.61 -7.79 -25.85
C ALA A 80 11.28 -8.99 -26.75
N LEU A 81 10.95 -10.11 -26.14
CA LEU A 81 10.66 -11.38 -26.80
C LEU A 81 9.23 -11.34 -27.38
N ARG A 82 9.04 -11.89 -28.57
CA ARG A 82 7.69 -12.06 -29.12
C ARG A 82 6.96 -13.20 -28.41
N VAL A 83 5.71 -12.95 -27.99
CA VAL A 83 4.82 -13.98 -27.46
C VAL A 83 4.05 -14.62 -28.64
N PRO A 84 4.30 -15.90 -28.98
CA PRO A 84 3.65 -16.59 -30.09
C PRO A 84 2.27 -17.12 -29.69
N ASP A 85 1.50 -17.64 -30.67
CA ASP A 85 0.19 -18.26 -30.43
C ASP A 85 0.27 -19.59 -29.64
N ARG A 86 1.44 -20.25 -29.67
CA ARG A 86 1.73 -21.48 -28.95
C ARG A 86 2.98 -21.32 -28.08
N VAL A 87 2.86 -21.66 -26.80
CA VAL A 87 3.93 -21.58 -25.80
C VAL A 87 4.11 -22.91 -25.11
N ARG A 88 5.34 -23.35 -24.92
CA ARG A 88 5.68 -24.48 -24.07
C ARG A 88 5.82 -24.02 -22.63
N LEU A 89 5.08 -24.66 -21.71
CA LEU A 89 5.18 -24.45 -20.25
C LEU A 89 5.83 -25.68 -19.65
N ALA A 90 7.13 -25.60 -19.38
CA ALA A 90 7.94 -26.67 -18.79
C ALA A 90 7.91 -26.53 -17.27
N VAL A 91 7.32 -27.51 -16.58
CA VAL A 91 7.09 -27.48 -15.14
C VAL A 91 8.09 -28.40 -14.43
N GLY A 92 8.93 -27.79 -13.61
CA GLY A 92 9.92 -28.46 -12.77
C GLY A 92 9.35 -28.83 -11.40
N GLU A 93 10.19 -29.41 -10.56
CA GLU A 93 9.86 -29.71 -9.17
C GLU A 93 9.59 -28.41 -8.39
N GLY A 94 8.68 -28.47 -7.41
CA GLY A 94 8.32 -27.34 -6.56
C GLY A 94 7.54 -26.21 -7.26
N ALA A 95 6.98 -26.45 -8.44
CA ALA A 95 6.13 -25.46 -9.12
C ALA A 95 4.80 -25.29 -8.35
N ASP A 96 4.44 -24.03 -8.10
CA ASP A 96 3.20 -23.68 -7.43
C ASP A 96 1.99 -23.60 -8.39
N ALA A 97 0.85 -24.19 -8.00
CA ALA A 97 -0.35 -24.26 -8.83
C ALA A 97 -0.98 -22.88 -9.08
N ALA A 98 -1.01 -22.01 -8.07
CA ALA A 98 -1.53 -20.66 -8.19
C ALA A 98 -0.62 -19.80 -9.08
N GLY A 99 0.70 -19.92 -8.93
CA GLY A 99 1.68 -19.28 -9.83
C GLY A 99 1.51 -19.73 -11.27
N LEU A 100 1.30 -21.03 -11.53
CA LEU A 100 1.00 -21.54 -12.88
C LEU A 100 -0.29 -20.94 -13.46
N ALA A 101 -1.33 -20.74 -12.63
CA ALA A 101 -2.56 -20.08 -13.06
C ALA A 101 -2.34 -18.62 -13.48
N VAL A 102 -1.52 -17.88 -12.70
CA VAL A 102 -1.13 -16.49 -13.03
C VAL A 102 -0.38 -16.43 -14.38
N ILE A 103 0.58 -17.33 -14.58
CA ILE A 103 1.36 -17.40 -15.84
C ILE A 103 0.44 -17.70 -17.03
N ARG A 104 -0.46 -18.68 -16.92
CA ARG A 104 -1.42 -19.02 -17.98
C ARG A 104 -2.30 -17.82 -18.32
N LYS A 105 -2.83 -17.12 -17.30
CA LYS A 105 -3.65 -15.92 -17.50
C LYS A 105 -2.86 -14.82 -18.21
N ALA A 106 -1.62 -14.57 -17.84
CA ALA A 106 -0.75 -13.58 -18.49
C ALA A 106 -0.48 -13.93 -19.96
N LEU A 107 -0.16 -15.19 -20.25
CA LEU A 107 0.07 -15.65 -21.63
C LEU A 107 -1.20 -15.58 -22.49
N THR A 108 -2.34 -16.00 -21.95
CA THR A 108 -3.63 -15.95 -22.65
C THR A 108 -4.03 -14.50 -22.96
N SER A 109 -3.82 -13.56 -22.01
CA SER A 109 -4.07 -12.14 -22.24
C SER A 109 -3.21 -11.55 -23.38
N ALA A 110 -2.01 -12.11 -23.60
CA ALA A 110 -1.13 -11.75 -24.72
C ALA A 110 -1.47 -12.50 -26.02
N GLY A 111 -2.59 -13.22 -26.08
CA GLY A 111 -3.08 -13.89 -27.29
C GLY A 111 -2.50 -15.29 -27.52
N VAL A 112 -1.93 -15.94 -26.49
CA VAL A 112 -1.54 -17.35 -26.58
C VAL A 112 -2.80 -18.21 -26.65
N ARG A 113 -2.91 -19.06 -27.67
CA ARG A 113 -4.06 -19.96 -27.88
C ARG A 113 -3.80 -21.36 -27.38
N VAL A 114 -2.53 -21.80 -27.38
CA VAL A 114 -2.14 -23.16 -26.99
C VAL A 114 -0.98 -23.07 -25.99
N ILE A 115 -1.17 -23.65 -24.82
CA ILE A 115 -0.13 -23.78 -23.80
C ILE A 115 0.13 -25.28 -23.60
N ASP A 116 1.24 -25.75 -24.16
CA ASP A 116 1.68 -27.14 -24.05
C ASP A 116 2.43 -27.31 -22.71
N GLN A 117 1.73 -27.78 -21.69
CA GLN A 117 2.37 -28.09 -20.41
C GLN A 117 3.06 -29.46 -20.46
N VAL A 118 4.33 -29.46 -20.07
CA VAL A 118 5.17 -30.68 -20.03
C VAL A 118 6.01 -30.69 -18.75
N PRO A 119 6.37 -31.87 -18.22
CA PRO A 119 7.37 -31.95 -17.16
C PRO A 119 8.74 -31.45 -17.67
N LEU A 120 9.47 -30.72 -16.82
CA LEU A 120 10.84 -30.30 -17.15
C LEU A 120 11.77 -31.54 -17.12
N GLY A 121 12.55 -31.72 -18.18
CA GLY A 121 13.42 -32.92 -18.33
C GLY A 121 12.70 -34.16 -18.84
N GLY A 122 11.41 -34.13 -19.10
CA GLY A 122 10.66 -35.26 -19.68
C GLY A 122 11.08 -35.55 -21.12
N THR A 123 11.18 -36.86 -21.46
CA THR A 123 11.58 -37.38 -22.80
C THR A 123 10.48 -37.27 -23.87
N GLY A 124 9.38 -36.61 -23.58
CA GLY A 124 8.32 -36.36 -24.55
C GLY A 124 8.86 -35.61 -25.77
N ALA A 125 8.52 -36.10 -26.98
CA ALA A 125 8.92 -35.45 -28.22
C ALA A 125 8.58 -33.95 -28.15
N ALA A 126 9.62 -33.09 -28.17
CA ALA A 126 9.41 -31.65 -28.20
C ALA A 126 8.52 -31.34 -29.42
N PRO A 127 7.41 -30.56 -29.24
CA PRO A 127 6.69 -30.06 -30.39
C PRO A 127 7.69 -29.38 -31.32
N ARG A 128 7.66 -29.71 -32.58
CA ARG A 128 8.53 -29.03 -33.56
C ARG A 128 8.19 -27.54 -33.48
N ASP A 129 9.16 -26.75 -32.94
CA ASP A 129 9.17 -25.29 -32.90
C ASP A 129 8.30 -24.58 -31.81
N PRO A 130 8.57 -24.67 -30.51
CA PRO A 130 8.10 -23.67 -29.56
C PRO A 130 9.05 -22.45 -29.65
N ARG A 131 8.56 -21.36 -30.22
CA ARG A 131 9.32 -20.09 -30.28
C ARG A 131 9.52 -19.44 -28.90
N LEU A 132 8.74 -19.86 -27.89
CA LEU A 132 8.87 -19.45 -26.49
C LEU A 132 8.63 -20.63 -25.56
N THR A 133 9.59 -20.87 -24.68
CA THR A 133 9.46 -21.81 -23.54
C THR A 133 9.45 -21.04 -22.22
N VAL A 134 8.44 -21.29 -21.37
CA VAL A 134 8.41 -20.80 -19.99
C VAL A 134 8.71 -21.96 -19.06
N VAL A 135 9.78 -21.86 -18.27
CA VAL A 135 10.21 -22.84 -17.28
C VAL A 135 9.84 -22.35 -15.89
N VAL A 136 9.23 -23.20 -15.07
CA VAL A 136 8.75 -22.83 -13.72
C VAL A 136 9.10 -23.93 -12.72
N GLY A 137 9.65 -23.57 -11.56
CA GLY A 137 9.90 -24.51 -10.48
C GLY A 137 10.78 -23.95 -9.37
N SER A 138 11.26 -24.83 -8.49
CA SER A 138 12.19 -24.46 -7.41
C SER A 138 13.60 -24.20 -7.96
N VAL A 139 14.29 -23.22 -7.38
CA VAL A 139 15.71 -22.97 -7.65
C VAL A 139 16.61 -24.16 -7.26
N THR A 140 16.13 -25.03 -6.36
CA THR A 140 16.83 -26.26 -5.93
C THR A 140 16.73 -27.39 -6.94
N ASP A 141 15.77 -27.32 -7.90
CA ASP A 141 15.73 -28.26 -9.03
C ASP A 141 16.92 -28.00 -9.97
N PRO A 142 17.83 -28.97 -10.16
CA PRO A 142 19.01 -28.76 -11.01
C PRO A 142 18.68 -28.42 -12.47
N ALA A 143 17.51 -28.85 -12.98
CA ALA A 143 17.09 -28.56 -14.35
C ALA A 143 16.58 -27.10 -14.46
N VAL A 144 15.82 -26.62 -13.47
CA VAL A 144 15.41 -25.22 -13.37
C VAL A 144 16.64 -24.30 -13.24
N ALA A 145 17.55 -24.64 -12.32
CA ALA A 145 18.78 -23.88 -12.10
C ALA A 145 19.68 -23.81 -13.36
N ARG A 146 19.77 -24.90 -14.14
CA ARG A 146 20.47 -24.90 -15.45
C ARG A 146 19.78 -24.01 -16.47
N ALA A 147 18.44 -24.11 -16.58
CA ALA A 147 17.66 -23.26 -17.49
C ALA A 147 17.81 -21.78 -17.13
N LEU A 148 17.79 -21.44 -15.83
CA LEU A 148 17.95 -20.07 -15.33
C LEU A 148 19.31 -19.49 -15.77
N ARG A 149 20.41 -20.22 -15.55
CA ARG A 149 21.74 -19.80 -16.00
C ARG A 149 21.85 -19.68 -17.52
N ALA A 150 21.24 -20.60 -18.26
CA ALA A 150 21.22 -20.55 -19.73
C ALA A 150 20.44 -19.33 -20.26
N ALA A 151 19.43 -18.87 -19.54
CA ALA A 151 18.67 -17.65 -19.85
C ALA A 151 19.36 -16.36 -19.35
N GLY A 152 20.58 -16.43 -18.81
CA GLY A 152 21.33 -15.27 -18.32
C GLY A 152 20.96 -14.85 -16.89
N GLY A 153 20.25 -15.67 -16.14
CA GLY A 153 19.92 -15.45 -14.75
C GLY A 153 20.97 -15.98 -13.77
N SER A 154 20.92 -15.51 -12.53
CA SER A 154 21.78 -15.95 -11.43
C SER A 154 20.99 -16.72 -10.39
N VAL A 155 21.51 -17.88 -9.98
CA VAL A 155 20.99 -18.60 -8.82
C VAL A 155 21.42 -17.87 -7.56
N PRO A 156 20.50 -17.52 -6.63
CA PRO A 156 20.84 -16.85 -5.37
C PRO A 156 21.84 -17.72 -4.57
N GLY A 157 22.88 -17.09 -4.03
CA GLY A 157 23.87 -17.79 -3.20
C GLY A 157 23.33 -18.20 -1.83
N THR A 158 22.48 -17.36 -1.25
CA THR A 158 21.75 -17.64 -0.02
C THR A 158 20.24 -17.51 -0.31
N PRO A 159 19.47 -18.59 -0.22
CA PRO A 159 18.02 -18.51 -0.39
C PRO A 159 17.39 -17.68 0.73
N VAL A 160 16.59 -16.70 0.38
CA VAL A 160 15.74 -15.93 1.28
C VAL A 160 14.31 -16.43 1.09
N ALA A 161 13.55 -16.58 2.18
CA ALA A 161 12.14 -16.97 2.11
C ALA A 161 11.36 -16.02 1.17
N GLU A 162 10.42 -16.57 0.42
CA GLU A 162 9.62 -15.85 -0.58
C GLU A 162 10.43 -15.27 -1.76
N GLY A 163 11.74 -15.49 -1.79
CA GLY A 163 12.63 -14.98 -2.82
C GLY A 163 12.55 -15.79 -4.12
N TYR A 164 12.95 -15.16 -5.22
CA TYR A 164 12.98 -15.79 -6.54
C TYR A 164 14.05 -15.19 -7.44
N ALA A 165 14.39 -15.94 -8.50
CA ALA A 165 15.11 -15.46 -9.65
C ALA A 165 14.25 -15.64 -10.92
N LEU A 166 14.28 -14.66 -11.82
CA LEU A 166 13.60 -14.71 -13.10
C LEU A 166 14.57 -14.25 -14.19
N ALA A 167 14.61 -14.98 -15.31
CA ALA A 167 15.38 -14.55 -16.46
C ALA A 167 14.62 -14.84 -17.74
N SER A 168 14.75 -13.95 -18.73
CA SER A 168 14.14 -14.10 -20.06
C SER A 168 15.12 -13.62 -21.14
N SER A 169 15.33 -14.42 -22.19
CA SER A 169 16.26 -14.16 -23.27
C SER A 169 15.83 -14.79 -24.59
N GLU A 170 16.35 -14.27 -25.72
CA GLU A 170 16.05 -14.80 -27.06
C GLU A 170 16.64 -16.20 -27.33
N GLY A 171 17.59 -16.65 -26.51
CA GLY A 171 18.34 -17.89 -26.78
C GLY A 171 19.39 -17.72 -27.87
N ASP A 172 20.06 -18.81 -28.20
CA ASP A 172 21.21 -18.85 -29.16
C ASP A 172 20.81 -19.17 -30.62
N GLY A 173 19.56 -18.99 -30.97
CA GLY A 173 19.01 -19.32 -32.31
C GLY A 173 18.74 -20.83 -32.52
N ARG A 174 19.28 -21.71 -31.69
CA ARG A 174 18.97 -23.16 -31.66
C ARG A 174 17.91 -23.52 -30.62
N THR A 175 17.89 -22.76 -29.52
CA THR A 175 17.05 -22.93 -28.37
C THR A 175 15.98 -21.84 -28.37
N GLY A 176 15.15 -21.54 -29.12
CA GLY A 176 14.11 -20.49 -29.06
C GLY A 176 14.13 -19.60 -27.80
N ALA A 177 13.30 -18.59 -27.78
CA ALA A 177 13.19 -17.70 -26.61
C ALA A 177 12.80 -18.48 -25.33
N THR A 178 13.40 -18.12 -24.21
CA THR A 178 13.16 -18.78 -22.93
C THR A 178 12.90 -17.77 -21.82
N ALA A 179 11.91 -18.03 -20.99
CA ALA A 179 11.69 -17.37 -19.71
C ALA A 179 11.74 -18.40 -18.59
N VAL A 180 12.45 -18.12 -17.50
CA VAL A 180 12.60 -19.03 -16.37
C VAL A 180 12.17 -18.32 -15.09
N LEU A 181 11.31 -18.94 -14.32
CA LEU A 181 10.81 -18.51 -13.02
C LEU A 181 11.25 -19.54 -11.99
N ALA A 182 12.17 -19.18 -11.11
CA ALA A 182 12.78 -20.05 -10.13
C ALA A 182 12.59 -19.48 -8.71
N GLY A 183 11.68 -20.05 -7.92
CA GLY A 183 11.43 -19.65 -6.55
C GLY A 183 12.35 -20.37 -5.55
N ASN A 184 12.67 -19.73 -4.43
CA ASN A 184 13.36 -20.36 -3.32
C ASN A 184 12.43 -21.34 -2.57
N ASP A 185 11.15 -21.05 -2.60
CA ASP A 185 10.01 -21.79 -2.04
C ASP A 185 8.76 -21.62 -2.92
N ALA A 186 7.61 -22.15 -2.51
CA ALA A 186 6.36 -22.03 -3.24
C ALA A 186 5.89 -20.56 -3.37
N ASP A 187 6.07 -19.77 -2.30
CA ASP A 187 5.73 -18.34 -2.28
C ASP A 187 6.60 -17.58 -3.30
N GLY A 188 7.89 -17.88 -3.34
CA GLY A 188 8.82 -17.32 -4.33
C GLY A 188 8.44 -17.66 -5.77
N VAL A 189 7.97 -18.89 -6.05
CA VAL A 189 7.45 -19.27 -7.38
C VAL A 189 6.21 -18.43 -7.72
N TYR A 190 5.28 -18.27 -6.77
CA TYR A 190 4.09 -17.45 -6.95
C TYR A 190 4.42 -15.99 -7.22
N TYR A 191 5.35 -15.40 -6.45
CA TYR A 191 5.76 -14.00 -6.64
C TYR A 191 6.57 -13.79 -7.93
N ALA A 192 7.34 -14.78 -8.36
CA ALA A 192 7.94 -14.76 -9.70
C ALA A 192 6.88 -14.70 -10.80
N ALA A 193 5.77 -15.44 -10.64
CA ALA A 193 4.64 -15.42 -11.58
C ALA A 193 3.94 -14.05 -11.58
N GLN A 194 3.78 -13.39 -10.42
CA GLN A 194 3.24 -12.02 -10.35
C GLN A 194 4.13 -11.00 -11.05
N THR A 195 5.44 -11.17 -10.95
CA THR A 195 6.41 -10.35 -11.71
C THR A 195 6.35 -10.65 -13.19
N PHE A 196 6.33 -11.91 -13.59
CA PHE A 196 6.19 -12.32 -14.99
C PHE A 196 4.96 -11.70 -15.65
N ARG A 197 3.82 -11.66 -14.96
CA ARG A 197 2.59 -11.00 -15.44
C ARG A 197 2.83 -9.54 -15.83
N GLN A 198 3.66 -8.80 -15.08
CA GLN A 198 3.97 -7.40 -15.34
C GLN A 198 4.98 -7.21 -16.47
N LEU A 199 5.80 -8.22 -16.77
CA LEU A 199 6.75 -8.22 -17.88
C LEU A 199 6.09 -8.49 -19.24
N VAL A 200 4.89 -9.08 -19.24
CA VAL A 200 4.08 -9.33 -20.43
C VAL A 200 3.34 -8.05 -20.83
N THR A 201 3.47 -7.62 -22.09
CA THR A 201 2.71 -6.51 -22.66
C THR A 201 1.68 -7.07 -23.65
N PRO A 202 0.40 -7.26 -23.24
CA PRO A 202 -0.62 -7.92 -24.07
C PRO A 202 -0.86 -7.24 -25.41
N ALA A 203 -0.99 -5.91 -25.42
CA ALA A 203 -1.26 -5.13 -26.65
C ALA A 203 -0.15 -5.25 -27.72
N ARG A 204 1.10 -5.48 -27.29
CA ARG A 204 2.24 -5.68 -28.19
C ARG A 204 2.59 -7.14 -28.42
N ARG A 205 1.98 -8.03 -27.65
CA ARG A 205 2.30 -9.46 -27.63
C ARG A 205 3.80 -9.69 -27.39
N THR A 206 4.35 -9.01 -26.38
CA THR A 206 5.78 -9.08 -26.04
C THR A 206 5.97 -9.42 -24.57
N LEU A 207 7.12 -10.03 -24.25
CA LEU A 207 7.66 -10.27 -22.93
C LEU A 207 8.99 -9.56 -22.83
N ALA A 208 9.19 -8.74 -21.81
CA ALA A 208 10.47 -8.03 -21.61
C ALA A 208 11.62 -9.02 -21.39
N ALA A 209 12.78 -8.76 -21.98
CA ALA A 209 14.00 -9.55 -21.77
C ALA A 209 14.79 -8.96 -20.59
N VAL A 210 14.75 -9.67 -19.46
CA VAL A 210 15.33 -9.21 -18.19
C VAL A 210 15.97 -10.35 -17.40
N SER A 211 16.86 -9.98 -16.47
CA SER A 211 17.32 -10.84 -15.36
C SER A 211 16.97 -10.15 -14.05
N ILE A 212 16.28 -10.85 -13.19
CA ILE A 212 15.77 -10.36 -11.89
C ILE A 212 16.22 -11.32 -10.78
N THR A 213 16.67 -10.76 -9.67
CA THR A 213 16.79 -11.45 -8.38
C THR A 213 16.04 -10.61 -7.36
N ASP A 214 15.11 -11.21 -6.64
CA ASP A 214 14.15 -10.48 -5.82
C ASP A 214 13.73 -11.26 -4.57
N HIS A 215 13.41 -10.53 -3.51
CA HIS A 215 12.88 -11.05 -2.25
C HIS A 215 12.32 -9.89 -1.42
N PRO A 216 11.39 -10.13 -0.48
CA PRO A 216 10.92 -9.09 0.41
C PRO A 216 11.97 -8.72 1.45
N LEU A 217 11.98 -7.44 1.87
CA LEU A 217 12.79 -6.97 3.00
C LEU A 217 12.07 -7.13 4.34
N MET A 218 10.73 -7.07 4.36
CA MET A 218 9.92 -7.33 5.55
C MET A 218 9.15 -8.64 5.40
N SER A 219 9.16 -9.48 6.43
CA SER A 219 8.51 -10.78 6.40
C SER A 219 6.98 -10.72 6.52
N LEU A 220 6.42 -9.70 7.20
CA LEU A 220 4.98 -9.49 7.35
C LEU A 220 4.57 -8.21 6.60
N ARG A 221 3.64 -8.33 5.66
CA ARG A 221 3.25 -7.25 4.74
C ARG A 221 1.78 -7.36 4.38
N GLY A 222 0.97 -6.34 4.66
CA GLY A 222 -0.45 -6.45 4.27
C GLY A 222 -1.37 -5.45 4.94
N SER A 223 -2.49 -5.95 5.47
CA SER A 223 -3.48 -5.11 6.14
C SER A 223 -4.09 -5.75 7.36
N ILE A 224 -4.66 -4.90 8.21
CA ILE A 224 -5.51 -5.26 9.33
C ILE A 224 -6.88 -4.61 9.17
N GLU A 225 -7.97 -5.38 9.12
CA GLU A 225 -9.34 -4.85 9.12
C GLU A 225 -9.72 -4.40 10.53
N GLY A 226 -9.09 -3.30 11.01
CA GLY A 226 -9.20 -2.82 12.38
C GLY A 226 -9.99 -1.53 12.55
N PHE A 227 -10.60 -1.01 11.48
CA PHE A 227 -11.34 0.24 11.48
C PHE A 227 -12.74 0.10 12.13
N TYR A 228 -13.29 1.24 12.57
CA TYR A 228 -14.67 1.35 13.02
C TYR A 228 -15.61 1.74 11.88
N GLY A 229 -16.90 1.39 12.00
CA GLY A 229 -17.95 1.72 11.04
C GLY A 229 -18.37 0.52 10.22
N ALA A 230 -18.81 0.74 8.98
CA ALA A 230 -19.26 -0.34 8.11
C ALA A 230 -18.12 -1.30 7.80
N PRO A 231 -18.25 -2.59 8.15
CA PRO A 231 -17.22 -3.59 7.84
C PRO A 231 -17.23 -3.91 6.35
N TRP A 232 -16.17 -4.49 5.88
CA TRP A 232 -16.14 -5.04 4.53
C TRP A 232 -17.12 -6.21 4.39
N SER A 233 -17.76 -6.31 3.24
CA SER A 233 -18.55 -7.48 2.91
C SER A 233 -17.67 -8.72 2.71
N HIS A 234 -18.25 -9.91 2.80
CA HIS A 234 -17.54 -11.15 2.49
C HIS A 234 -16.92 -11.13 1.08
N ALA A 235 -17.66 -10.63 0.10
CA ALA A 235 -17.17 -10.49 -1.28
C ALA A 235 -15.98 -9.52 -1.38
N ASP A 236 -16.01 -8.38 -0.65
CA ASP A 236 -14.90 -7.44 -0.63
C ASP A 236 -13.64 -8.05 -0.01
N ARG A 237 -13.77 -8.86 1.06
CA ARG A 237 -12.65 -9.60 1.67
C ARG A 237 -12.04 -10.61 0.70
N LEU A 238 -12.87 -11.40 -0.01
CA LEU A 238 -12.40 -12.34 -1.04
C LEU A 238 -11.63 -11.64 -2.17
N ASP A 239 -12.10 -10.46 -2.59
CA ASP A 239 -11.44 -9.64 -3.61
C ASP A 239 -10.13 -9.03 -3.10
N GLN A 240 -10.10 -8.54 -1.86
CA GLN A 240 -8.88 -8.04 -1.22
C GLN A 240 -7.80 -9.12 -1.09
N LEU A 241 -8.15 -10.34 -0.69
CA LEU A 241 -7.20 -11.44 -0.60
C LEU A 241 -6.53 -11.76 -1.96
N ALA A 242 -7.30 -11.71 -3.06
CA ALA A 242 -6.73 -11.84 -4.41
C ALA A 242 -5.82 -10.67 -4.78
N PHE A 243 -6.21 -9.45 -4.40
CA PHE A 243 -5.40 -8.26 -4.61
C PHE A 243 -4.09 -8.32 -3.84
N TYR A 244 -4.10 -8.76 -2.56
CA TYR A 244 -2.87 -8.88 -1.75
C TYR A 244 -1.84 -9.79 -2.42
N GLY A 245 -2.24 -10.98 -2.83
CA GLY A 245 -1.33 -11.86 -3.57
C GLY A 245 -0.79 -11.23 -4.85
N ALA A 246 -1.61 -10.46 -5.58
CA ALA A 246 -1.21 -9.80 -6.82
C ALA A 246 -0.17 -8.68 -6.61
N VAL A 247 -0.13 -8.06 -5.42
CA VAL A 247 0.83 -7.00 -5.04
C VAL A 247 1.92 -7.50 -4.09
N LYS A 248 2.03 -8.82 -3.90
CA LYS A 248 3.02 -9.49 -3.04
C LYS A 248 2.90 -9.15 -1.55
N ALA A 249 1.71 -8.75 -1.09
CA ALA A 249 1.37 -8.74 0.32
C ALA A 249 1.03 -10.17 0.77
N ASN A 250 1.42 -10.52 1.99
CA ASN A 250 1.27 -11.88 2.52
C ASN A 250 0.50 -11.97 3.85
N THR A 251 -0.04 -10.87 4.35
CA THR A 251 -0.69 -10.82 5.67
C THR A 251 -2.04 -10.13 5.59
N TYR A 252 -3.08 -10.78 6.07
CA TYR A 252 -4.39 -10.19 6.32
C TYR A 252 -4.86 -10.52 7.72
N ILE A 253 -5.03 -9.50 8.58
CA ILE A 253 -5.52 -9.66 9.94
C ILE A 253 -7.02 -9.37 9.94
N TYR A 254 -7.81 -10.41 10.19
CA TYR A 254 -9.26 -10.33 10.30
C TYR A 254 -9.63 -9.87 11.72
N ALA A 255 -9.90 -8.57 11.88
CA ALA A 255 -10.21 -7.92 13.15
C ALA A 255 -11.40 -6.93 13.05
N PRO A 256 -12.47 -7.22 12.29
CA PRO A 256 -13.59 -6.29 12.13
C PRO A 256 -14.25 -5.97 13.47
N LYS A 257 -14.41 -4.67 13.77
CA LYS A 257 -14.89 -4.18 15.08
C LYS A 257 -16.36 -4.51 15.35
N ASP A 258 -17.13 -4.92 14.34
CA ASP A 258 -18.56 -5.28 14.45
C ASP A 258 -18.82 -6.80 14.42
N ASP A 259 -17.79 -7.64 14.34
CA ASP A 259 -17.96 -9.07 14.55
C ASP A 259 -18.07 -9.36 16.05
N VAL A 260 -19.30 -9.59 16.50
CA VAL A 260 -19.60 -9.82 17.94
C VAL A 260 -18.84 -11.02 18.51
N TYR A 261 -18.51 -12.01 17.68
CA TYR A 261 -17.77 -13.20 18.09
C TYR A 261 -16.27 -12.96 18.30
N LEU A 262 -15.77 -11.79 17.89
CA LEU A 262 -14.41 -11.36 18.22
C LEU A 262 -14.33 -10.60 19.54
N ARG A 263 -15.42 -9.93 19.97
CA ARG A 263 -15.41 -9.00 21.12
C ARG A 263 -16.44 -9.39 22.19
N GLU A 264 -17.71 -9.04 22.00
CA GLU A 264 -18.75 -9.17 23.03
C GLU A 264 -19.02 -10.64 23.38
N SER A 265 -19.17 -11.48 22.37
CA SER A 265 -19.44 -12.93 22.46
C SER A 265 -18.20 -13.78 22.12
N TRP A 266 -17.01 -13.31 22.49
CA TRP A 266 -15.79 -14.00 22.12
C TRP A 266 -15.67 -15.43 22.66
N ARG A 267 -16.38 -15.75 23.76
CA ARG A 267 -16.43 -17.11 24.32
C ARG A 267 -17.36 -18.03 23.53
N ASP A 268 -18.35 -17.47 22.79
CA ASP A 268 -19.33 -18.26 22.07
C ASP A 268 -18.78 -18.80 20.76
N ALA A 269 -19.17 -20.03 20.40
CA ALA A 269 -18.80 -20.61 19.12
C ALA A 269 -19.44 -19.85 17.95
N TYR A 270 -18.74 -19.78 16.82
CA TYR A 270 -19.34 -19.26 15.60
C TYR A 270 -20.50 -20.14 15.13
N PRO A 271 -21.62 -19.54 14.68
CA PRO A 271 -22.64 -20.28 13.94
C PRO A 271 -22.04 -20.94 12.69
N ALA A 272 -22.54 -22.12 12.33
CA ALA A 272 -21.97 -22.92 11.23
C ALA A 272 -21.85 -22.13 9.90
N GLY A 273 -22.82 -21.27 9.57
CA GLY A 273 -22.77 -20.43 8.36
C GLY A 273 -21.60 -19.43 8.39
N ARG A 274 -21.37 -18.76 9.53
CA ARG A 274 -20.25 -17.82 9.70
C ARG A 274 -18.90 -18.51 9.69
N LEU A 275 -18.82 -19.71 10.28
CA LEU A 275 -17.61 -20.52 10.26
C LEU A 275 -17.27 -20.98 8.83
N ALA A 276 -18.29 -21.30 8.02
CA ALA A 276 -18.10 -21.64 6.60
C ALA A 276 -17.59 -20.43 5.78
N GLU A 277 -18.11 -19.23 6.03
CA GLU A 277 -17.59 -18.00 5.40
C GLU A 277 -16.12 -17.74 5.80
N LEU A 278 -15.76 -17.92 7.08
CA LEU A 278 -14.37 -17.79 7.52
C LEU A 278 -13.45 -18.82 6.85
N ARG A 279 -13.93 -20.06 6.69
CA ARG A 279 -13.20 -21.09 5.95
C ARG A 279 -12.95 -20.66 4.50
N GLU A 280 -13.96 -20.13 3.80
CA GLU A 280 -13.79 -19.64 2.42
C GLU A 280 -12.74 -18.53 2.33
N LEU A 281 -12.68 -17.62 3.32
CA LEU A 281 -11.63 -16.59 3.38
C LEU A 281 -10.25 -17.21 3.61
N ILE A 282 -10.12 -18.20 4.49
CA ILE A 282 -8.87 -18.90 4.76
C ILE A 282 -8.38 -19.66 3.49
N ASP A 283 -9.28 -20.38 2.82
CA ASP A 283 -8.97 -21.09 1.57
C ASP A 283 -8.56 -20.11 0.46
N ARG A 284 -9.25 -18.95 0.37
CA ARG A 284 -8.91 -17.89 -0.58
C ARG A 284 -7.56 -17.27 -0.28
N ALA A 285 -7.26 -16.97 0.98
CA ALA A 285 -5.97 -16.45 1.42
C ALA A 285 -4.84 -17.41 1.04
N THR A 286 -4.97 -18.68 1.37
CA THR A 286 -4.01 -19.74 1.03
C THR A 286 -3.77 -19.83 -0.47
N THR A 287 -4.82 -19.76 -1.29
CA THR A 287 -4.71 -19.78 -2.76
C THR A 287 -3.91 -18.59 -3.30
N HIS A 288 -3.88 -17.48 -2.58
CA HIS A 288 -3.17 -16.26 -2.98
C HIS A 288 -1.88 -16.01 -2.19
N HIS A 289 -1.39 -17.01 -1.46
CA HIS A 289 -0.17 -16.90 -0.64
C HIS A 289 -0.25 -15.76 0.39
N VAL A 290 -1.43 -15.65 1.04
CA VAL A 290 -1.71 -14.69 2.10
C VAL A 290 -2.01 -15.45 3.39
N ASP A 291 -1.34 -15.10 4.48
CA ASP A 291 -1.67 -15.61 5.80
C ASP A 291 -2.93 -14.95 6.33
N PHE A 292 -3.97 -15.75 6.51
CA PHE A 292 -5.16 -15.31 7.23
C PHE A 292 -4.89 -15.36 8.73
N THR A 293 -4.77 -14.18 9.36
CA THR A 293 -4.58 -14.05 10.81
C THR A 293 -5.93 -13.79 11.47
N TYR A 294 -6.37 -14.73 12.32
CA TYR A 294 -7.60 -14.55 13.08
C TYR A 294 -7.35 -13.73 14.35
N ALA A 295 -8.01 -12.58 14.50
CA ALA A 295 -7.93 -11.75 15.69
C ALA A 295 -9.10 -12.04 16.65
N ILE A 296 -8.83 -11.91 17.96
CA ILE A 296 -9.83 -11.94 19.02
C ILE A 296 -9.54 -10.84 20.02
N SER A 297 -10.57 -10.13 20.51
CA SER A 297 -10.47 -8.97 21.41
C SER A 297 -11.20 -9.24 22.73
N PRO A 298 -10.64 -10.03 23.65
CA PRO A 298 -11.31 -10.43 24.88
C PRO A 298 -11.29 -9.37 25.98
N GLY A 299 -10.47 -8.30 25.82
CA GLY A 299 -10.07 -7.38 26.88
C GLY A 299 -11.17 -6.69 27.67
N LEU A 300 -12.37 -6.52 27.08
CA LEU A 300 -13.51 -5.89 27.76
C LEU A 300 -14.17 -6.78 28.82
N SER A 301 -13.97 -8.11 28.79
CA SER A 301 -14.66 -9.03 29.68
C SER A 301 -13.81 -10.21 30.16
N VAL A 302 -12.57 -10.35 29.71
CA VAL A 302 -11.69 -11.44 30.13
C VAL A 302 -11.32 -11.31 31.62
N CYS A 303 -11.36 -12.42 32.34
CA CYS A 303 -10.75 -12.59 33.64
C CYS A 303 -9.38 -13.25 33.41
N TYR A 304 -8.31 -12.47 33.50
CA TYR A 304 -6.96 -12.92 33.11
C TYR A 304 -6.43 -14.09 33.94
N SER A 305 -6.85 -14.17 35.21
CA SER A 305 -6.45 -15.23 36.14
C SER A 305 -7.38 -16.43 36.16
N ASP A 306 -8.46 -16.44 35.36
CA ASP A 306 -9.42 -17.54 35.28
C ASP A 306 -9.01 -18.54 34.19
N PRO A 307 -8.66 -19.79 34.54
CA PRO A 307 -8.32 -20.81 33.57
C PRO A 307 -9.47 -21.16 32.62
N ASP A 308 -10.74 -20.94 33.00
CA ASP A 308 -11.88 -21.19 32.13
C ASP A 308 -11.93 -20.17 30.99
N ASP A 309 -11.52 -18.92 31.22
CA ASP A 309 -11.41 -17.91 30.17
C ASP A 309 -10.24 -18.18 29.23
N VAL A 310 -9.10 -18.64 29.74
CA VAL A 310 -7.98 -19.10 28.90
C VAL A 310 -8.42 -20.27 28.03
N GLY A 311 -9.11 -21.26 28.62
CA GLY A 311 -9.63 -22.41 27.88
C GLY A 311 -10.68 -22.01 26.83
N ALA A 312 -11.55 -21.03 27.12
CA ALA A 312 -12.50 -20.50 26.14
C ALA A 312 -11.82 -19.81 24.97
N LEU A 313 -10.73 -19.07 25.24
CA LEU A 313 -9.90 -18.46 24.21
C LEU A 313 -9.25 -19.51 23.31
N GLU A 314 -8.59 -20.51 23.90
CA GLU A 314 -7.95 -21.61 23.17
C GLU A 314 -8.96 -22.41 22.35
N ASN A 315 -10.14 -22.72 22.88
CA ASN A 315 -11.21 -23.37 22.14
C ASN A 315 -11.70 -22.56 20.92
N LYS A 316 -11.75 -21.23 21.04
CA LYS A 316 -12.07 -20.38 19.89
C LYS A 316 -10.97 -20.47 18.82
N LEU A 317 -9.71 -20.37 19.21
CA LEU A 317 -8.57 -20.51 18.28
C LEU A 317 -8.54 -21.87 17.61
N GLU A 318 -8.81 -22.97 18.37
CA GLU A 318 -8.92 -24.33 17.86
C GLU A 318 -9.98 -24.44 16.75
N SER A 319 -11.13 -23.77 16.95
CA SER A 319 -12.21 -23.81 15.95
C SER A 319 -11.77 -23.22 14.60
N LEU A 320 -10.88 -22.20 14.60
CA LEU A 320 -10.33 -21.59 13.41
C LEU A 320 -9.11 -22.35 12.86
N TYR A 321 -8.30 -22.94 13.74
CA TYR A 321 -7.20 -23.82 13.33
C TYR A 321 -7.75 -25.02 12.55
N ALA A 322 -8.86 -25.62 13.01
CA ALA A 322 -9.56 -26.68 12.31
C ALA A 322 -10.11 -26.26 10.93
N GLN A 323 -10.36 -24.96 10.70
CA GLN A 323 -10.70 -24.41 9.37
C GLN A 323 -9.47 -24.14 8.50
N GLY A 324 -8.26 -24.30 9.01
CA GLY A 324 -7.02 -24.08 8.26
C GLY A 324 -6.25 -22.81 8.63
N ALA A 325 -6.74 -21.97 9.53
CA ALA A 325 -5.97 -20.82 10.03
C ALA A 325 -4.69 -21.29 10.73
N ARG A 326 -3.59 -20.56 10.51
CA ARG A 326 -2.27 -20.86 11.12
C ARG A 326 -1.66 -19.64 11.80
N SER A 327 -2.32 -18.47 11.74
CA SER A 327 -1.88 -17.24 12.35
C SER A 327 -2.98 -16.68 13.24
N PHE A 328 -2.63 -16.30 14.48
CA PHE A 328 -3.57 -15.90 15.51
C PHE A 328 -3.11 -14.62 16.21
N TYR A 329 -4.08 -13.87 16.71
CA TYR A 329 -3.86 -12.54 17.22
C TYR A 329 -4.79 -12.24 18.39
N VAL A 330 -4.24 -11.72 19.50
CA VAL A 330 -5.02 -11.26 20.65
C VAL A 330 -4.93 -9.75 20.74
N ALA A 331 -6.06 -9.07 20.55
CA ALA A 331 -6.15 -7.61 20.60
C ALA A 331 -6.50 -7.14 22.02
N LEU A 332 -5.66 -6.26 22.57
CA LEU A 332 -5.79 -5.67 23.90
C LEU A 332 -5.77 -4.14 23.85
N ASP A 333 -6.07 -3.59 22.64
CA ASP A 333 -6.25 -2.17 22.37
C ASP A 333 -7.59 -1.64 22.93
N ASP A 334 -7.66 -0.35 23.10
CA ASP A 334 -8.88 0.40 23.48
C ASP A 334 -9.56 -0.11 24.76
N ILE A 335 -8.79 -0.63 25.70
CA ILE A 335 -9.27 -1.06 27.03
C ILE A 335 -8.59 -0.24 28.14
N SER A 336 -9.20 -0.27 29.34
CA SER A 336 -8.68 0.41 30.52
C SER A 336 -7.97 -0.55 31.45
N TYR A 337 -6.94 -0.08 32.13
CA TYR A 337 -6.32 -0.78 33.27
C TYR A 337 -6.65 -0.14 34.62
N THR A 338 -7.72 0.64 34.70
CA THR A 338 -8.17 1.29 35.94
C THR A 338 -9.15 0.44 36.74
N SER A 339 -9.62 -0.66 36.17
CA SER A 339 -10.52 -1.65 36.81
C SER A 339 -10.24 -3.04 36.28
N TRP A 340 -10.50 -4.06 37.08
CA TRP A 340 -10.53 -5.45 36.65
C TRP A 340 -11.95 -5.86 36.22
N ASN A 341 -12.03 -6.83 35.31
CA ASN A 341 -13.30 -7.41 34.89
C ASN A 341 -13.84 -8.41 35.95
N CYS A 342 -12.99 -8.96 36.81
CA CYS A 342 -13.36 -9.93 37.83
C CYS A 342 -12.58 -9.72 39.15
N ALA A 343 -13.11 -10.28 40.24
CA ALA A 343 -12.49 -10.21 41.56
C ALA A 343 -11.24 -11.11 41.67
N ALA A 344 -11.15 -12.18 40.87
CA ALA A 344 -10.00 -13.06 40.86
C ALA A 344 -8.73 -12.34 40.37
N ASP A 345 -8.81 -11.47 39.37
CA ASP A 345 -7.70 -10.65 38.90
C ASP A 345 -7.19 -9.69 39.99
N GLN A 346 -8.13 -9.11 40.79
CA GLN A 346 -7.75 -8.28 41.94
C GLN A 346 -6.95 -9.09 42.98
N ALA A 347 -7.32 -10.35 43.18
CA ALA A 347 -6.60 -11.23 44.12
C ALA A 347 -5.23 -11.68 43.56
N ALA A 348 -5.15 -11.95 42.25
CA ALA A 348 -3.93 -12.44 41.60
C ALA A 348 -2.90 -11.32 41.34
N TYR A 349 -3.34 -10.16 40.86
CA TYR A 349 -2.46 -9.09 40.36
C TYR A 349 -2.43 -7.84 41.26
N GLY A 350 -3.31 -7.78 42.26
CA GLY A 350 -3.45 -6.64 43.15
C GLY A 350 -4.30 -5.51 42.57
N ALA A 351 -4.10 -4.29 43.05
CA ALA A 351 -4.84 -3.12 42.59
C ALA A 351 -4.61 -2.90 41.07
N PRO A 352 -5.68 -2.55 40.29
CA PRO A 352 -5.54 -2.29 38.87
C PRO A 352 -4.61 -1.10 38.61
N GLY A 353 -3.85 -1.18 37.52
CA GLY A 353 -2.87 -0.18 37.13
C GLY A 353 -1.91 -0.72 36.07
N ARG A 354 -1.06 0.15 35.53
CA ARG A 354 -0.18 -0.16 34.39
C ARG A 354 0.64 -1.44 34.58
N ALA A 355 1.38 -1.57 35.69
CA ALA A 355 2.22 -2.75 35.90
C ALA A 355 1.40 -4.01 36.17
N ALA A 356 0.26 -3.90 36.86
CA ALA A 356 -0.63 -5.03 37.12
C ALA A 356 -1.27 -5.54 35.82
N ALA A 357 -1.76 -4.63 34.97
CA ALA A 357 -2.28 -4.98 33.65
C ALA A 357 -1.20 -5.62 32.76
N GLY A 358 0.03 -5.08 32.79
CA GLY A 358 1.15 -5.69 32.06
C GLY A 358 1.41 -7.14 32.46
N ARG A 359 1.36 -7.48 33.78
CA ARG A 359 1.50 -8.88 34.23
C ARG A 359 0.36 -9.76 33.77
N ALA A 360 -0.88 -9.30 33.99
CA ALA A 360 -2.08 -10.07 33.61
C ALA A 360 -2.11 -10.36 32.09
N GLN A 361 -1.78 -9.37 31.27
CA GLN A 361 -1.73 -9.53 29.82
C GLN A 361 -0.54 -10.38 29.37
N ALA A 362 0.63 -10.28 30.02
CA ALA A 362 1.76 -11.17 29.72
C ALA A 362 1.42 -12.63 30.03
N ASP A 363 0.79 -12.90 31.19
CA ASP A 363 0.39 -14.25 31.57
C ASP A 363 -0.62 -14.84 30.58
N LEU A 364 -1.65 -14.08 30.18
CA LEU A 364 -2.62 -14.52 29.17
C LEU A 364 -1.96 -14.84 27.82
N LEU A 365 -1.13 -13.91 27.33
CA LEU A 365 -0.46 -14.07 26.03
C LEU A 365 0.53 -15.25 26.04
N ASN A 366 1.26 -15.44 27.14
CA ASN A 366 2.16 -16.57 27.30
C ASN A 366 1.39 -17.88 27.42
N ALA A 367 0.24 -17.91 28.12
CA ALA A 367 -0.60 -19.09 28.18
C ALA A 367 -1.05 -19.51 26.77
N VAL A 368 -1.53 -18.57 25.95
CA VAL A 368 -1.91 -18.86 24.55
C VAL A 368 -0.71 -19.26 23.70
N GLN A 369 0.45 -18.60 23.85
CA GLN A 369 1.66 -18.96 23.09
C GLN A 369 2.10 -20.39 23.42
N HIS A 370 2.17 -20.78 24.69
CA HIS A 370 2.68 -22.08 25.11
C HIS A 370 1.62 -23.18 25.08
N GLY A 371 0.36 -22.86 25.48
CA GLY A 371 -0.73 -23.84 25.56
C GLY A 371 -1.31 -24.17 24.18
N PHE A 372 -1.43 -23.17 23.32
CA PHE A 372 -2.03 -23.34 22.01
C PHE A 372 -1.01 -23.29 20.86
N ILE A 373 -0.30 -22.17 20.67
CA ILE A 373 0.57 -21.99 19.50
C ILE A 373 1.66 -23.05 19.42
N ASP A 374 2.39 -23.30 20.50
CA ASP A 374 3.51 -24.25 20.53
C ASP A 374 3.07 -25.72 20.39
N THR A 375 1.80 -26.01 20.56
CA THR A 375 1.24 -27.37 20.48
C THR A 375 0.55 -27.67 19.14
N HIS A 376 0.46 -26.70 18.23
CA HIS A 376 -0.26 -26.84 16.96
C HIS A 376 0.67 -26.69 15.75
N ASP A 377 0.77 -27.76 14.96
CA ASP A 377 1.66 -27.84 13.81
C ASP A 377 1.38 -26.72 12.79
N GLY A 378 2.46 -26.02 12.42
CA GLY A 378 2.41 -24.93 11.45
C GLY A 378 1.78 -23.63 11.97
N ALA A 379 1.36 -23.57 13.25
CA ALA A 379 0.93 -22.33 13.87
C ALA A 379 2.11 -21.36 13.95
N ARG A 380 1.86 -20.10 13.57
CA ARG A 380 2.87 -19.03 13.63
C ARG A 380 2.89 -18.39 15.02
N PRO A 381 3.99 -17.76 15.42
CA PRO A 381 4.05 -17.02 16.69
C PRO A 381 2.84 -16.11 16.89
N LEU A 382 2.31 -16.08 18.11
CA LEU A 382 1.17 -15.23 18.48
C LEU A 382 1.46 -13.77 18.18
N GLN A 383 0.45 -13.05 17.66
CA GLN A 383 0.51 -11.63 17.47
C GLN A 383 -0.38 -10.91 18.49
N THR A 384 -0.04 -9.68 18.86
CA THR A 384 -0.85 -8.87 19.77
C THR A 384 -0.69 -7.39 19.49
N VAL A 385 -1.77 -6.63 19.69
CA VAL A 385 -1.71 -5.18 19.94
C VAL A 385 -1.89 -4.96 21.44
N PRO A 386 -0.93 -4.34 22.11
CA PRO A 386 -1.02 -4.07 23.54
C PRO A 386 -1.91 -2.86 23.86
N THR A 387 -2.30 -2.68 25.12
CA THR A 387 -3.11 -1.51 25.52
C THR A 387 -2.38 -0.18 25.30
N GLU A 388 -1.05 -0.14 25.49
CA GLU A 388 -0.23 1.05 25.18
C GLU A 388 0.50 0.88 23.86
N TYR A 389 -0.24 0.93 22.74
CA TYR A 389 0.22 0.57 21.41
C TYR A 389 0.93 1.68 20.62
N SER A 390 0.85 2.94 21.07
CA SER A 390 1.46 4.09 20.41
C SER A 390 2.68 4.63 21.19
N ASP A 391 3.38 5.61 20.60
CA ASP A 391 4.54 6.33 21.12
C ASP A 391 5.80 5.47 21.43
N MET A 392 6.88 6.13 21.87
CA MET A 392 8.16 5.50 22.26
C MET A 392 8.49 5.75 23.74
N ALA A 393 7.53 6.27 24.53
CA ALA A 393 7.75 6.49 25.95
C ALA A 393 7.73 5.15 26.70
N ASP A 394 8.71 4.93 27.60
CA ASP A 394 8.69 3.78 28.48
C ASP A 394 7.62 3.95 29.58
N SER A 395 7.08 2.84 30.05
CA SER A 395 6.06 2.83 31.09
C SER A 395 6.18 1.57 31.96
N PRO A 396 5.58 1.56 33.16
CA PRO A 396 5.50 0.36 33.96
C PRO A 396 4.79 -0.82 33.26
N TYR A 397 3.85 -0.53 32.36
CA TYR A 397 3.16 -1.53 31.53
C TYR A 397 4.10 -2.14 30.49
N LYS A 398 4.74 -1.30 29.66
CA LYS A 398 5.68 -1.72 28.61
C LYS A 398 6.90 -2.45 29.21
N LYS A 399 7.40 -1.97 30.38
CA LYS A 399 8.50 -2.63 31.09
C LYS A 399 8.15 -4.08 31.45
N VAL A 400 6.97 -4.32 32.02
CA VAL A 400 6.57 -5.68 32.40
C VAL A 400 6.44 -6.59 31.17
N LEU A 401 5.81 -6.12 30.09
CA LEU A 401 5.71 -6.91 28.86
C LEU A 401 7.09 -7.20 28.25
N ARG A 402 7.99 -6.24 28.26
CA ARG A 402 9.38 -6.44 27.81
C ARG A 402 10.10 -7.54 28.59
N GLU A 403 9.86 -7.63 29.90
CA GLU A 403 10.55 -8.54 30.81
C GLU A 403 9.89 -9.93 30.89
N GLN A 404 8.57 -10.03 30.69
CA GLN A 404 7.82 -11.24 31.00
C GLN A 404 7.12 -11.91 29.79
N LEU A 405 6.86 -11.15 28.72
CA LEU A 405 6.21 -11.73 27.53
C LEU A 405 7.22 -12.54 26.72
N ASP A 406 6.82 -13.75 26.32
CA ASP A 406 7.62 -14.62 25.44
C ASP A 406 8.19 -13.81 24.25
N PRO A 407 9.50 -13.87 24.00
CA PRO A 407 10.15 -13.07 22.96
C PRO A 407 9.68 -13.37 21.54
N ARG A 408 9.04 -14.50 21.31
CA ARG A 408 8.47 -14.90 20.00
C ARG A 408 7.17 -14.19 19.70
N VAL A 409 6.42 -13.73 20.73
CA VAL A 409 5.15 -13.01 20.52
C VAL A 409 5.43 -11.70 19.78
N VAL A 410 4.74 -11.51 18.65
CA VAL A 410 4.87 -10.33 17.80
C VAL A 410 4.00 -9.20 18.34
N VAL A 411 4.64 -8.08 18.72
CA VAL A 411 3.97 -6.93 19.33
C VAL A 411 3.75 -5.85 18.30
N GLN A 412 2.51 -5.41 18.13
CA GLN A 412 2.16 -4.30 17.25
C GLN A 412 2.35 -2.92 17.92
N TRP A 413 2.68 -1.95 17.09
CA TRP A 413 2.91 -0.55 17.42
C TRP A 413 2.34 0.33 16.30
N THR A 414 1.63 1.41 16.64
CA THR A 414 0.99 2.27 15.62
C THR A 414 1.88 3.42 15.14
N GLY A 415 3.08 3.54 15.64
CA GLY A 415 3.96 4.67 15.34
C GLY A 415 4.13 5.62 16.54
N ASN A 416 4.78 6.74 16.29
CA ASN A 416 5.02 7.79 17.31
C ASN A 416 3.73 8.52 17.74
N ASP A 417 2.60 8.22 17.09
CA ASP A 417 1.24 8.61 17.45
C ASP A 417 0.28 7.50 17.00
N VAL A 418 -1.01 7.63 17.28
CA VAL A 418 -2.07 6.73 16.75
C VAL A 418 -2.19 6.88 15.24
N VAL A 419 -2.14 8.12 14.72
CA VAL A 419 -2.10 8.42 13.27
C VAL A 419 -0.87 9.33 13.00
N PRO A 420 0.33 8.73 12.91
CA PRO A 420 1.56 9.51 12.82
C PRO A 420 1.73 10.19 11.46
N PRO A 421 2.15 11.48 11.42
CA PRO A 421 2.42 12.17 10.17
C PRO A 421 3.67 11.63 9.45
N SER A 422 4.57 10.98 10.17
CA SER A 422 5.76 10.31 9.62
C SER A 422 6.26 9.25 10.60
N ILE A 423 7.01 8.28 10.11
CA ILE A 423 7.71 7.26 10.90
C ILE A 423 9.15 7.18 10.42
N SER A 424 10.10 7.46 11.33
CA SER A 424 11.53 7.36 11.05
C SER A 424 12.12 6.04 11.53
N VAL A 425 13.29 5.68 11.02
CA VAL A 425 14.12 4.57 11.55
C VAL A 425 14.46 4.78 13.00
N THR A 426 14.67 6.04 13.41
CA THR A 426 14.94 6.40 14.81
C THR A 426 13.73 6.13 15.71
N ASP A 427 12.50 6.46 15.27
CA ASP A 427 11.28 6.16 16.02
C ASP A 427 11.10 4.64 16.20
N ALA A 428 11.25 3.87 15.11
CA ALA A 428 11.11 2.42 15.13
C ALA A 428 12.16 1.75 16.03
N ARG A 429 13.41 2.23 16.01
CA ARG A 429 14.48 1.76 16.89
C ARG A 429 14.18 2.06 18.35
N ALA A 430 13.69 3.26 18.65
CA ALA A 430 13.29 3.65 20.00
C ALA A 430 12.13 2.79 20.51
N ALA A 431 11.11 2.55 19.67
CA ALA A 431 10.01 1.65 20.00
C ALA A 431 10.51 0.23 20.25
N SER A 432 11.36 -0.32 19.37
CA SER A 432 11.95 -1.66 19.53
C SER A 432 12.76 -1.80 20.82
N ALA A 433 13.47 -0.76 21.22
CA ALA A 433 14.21 -0.73 22.50
C ALA A 433 13.25 -0.76 23.70
N VAL A 434 12.15 -0.01 23.65
CA VAL A 434 11.13 0.02 24.73
C VAL A 434 10.40 -1.32 24.84
N TRP A 435 10.10 -1.98 23.72
CA TRP A 435 9.43 -3.28 23.70
C TRP A 435 10.39 -4.47 23.85
N GLY A 436 11.73 -4.27 23.78
CA GLY A 436 12.75 -5.32 23.86
C GLY A 436 12.77 -6.29 22.67
N ARG A 437 12.08 -5.93 21.57
CA ARG A 437 11.96 -6.71 20.33
C ARG A 437 11.63 -5.82 19.17
N LYS A 438 11.87 -6.26 17.93
CA LYS A 438 11.36 -5.58 16.75
C LYS A 438 9.83 -5.51 16.81
N VAL A 439 9.28 -4.31 16.67
CA VAL A 439 7.83 -4.10 16.64
C VAL A 439 7.26 -4.37 15.24
N PHE A 440 5.97 -4.72 15.19
CA PHE A 440 5.21 -4.87 13.97
C PHE A 440 4.34 -3.63 13.79
N LEU A 441 4.58 -2.86 12.74
CA LEU A 441 3.87 -1.60 12.52
C LEU A 441 2.42 -1.87 12.07
N TRP A 442 1.46 -1.41 12.88
CA TRP A 442 0.08 -1.18 12.48
C TRP A 442 -0.04 0.29 12.04
N ASP A 443 0.05 0.55 10.76
CA ASP A 443 -0.02 1.89 10.21
C ASP A 443 -1.47 2.32 9.97
N ASN A 444 -1.95 3.32 10.72
CA ASN A 444 -3.30 3.86 10.61
C ASN A 444 -3.47 4.75 9.36
N TYR A 445 -3.16 4.17 8.20
CA TYR A 445 -3.40 4.72 6.87
C TYR A 445 -3.79 3.57 5.91
N PRO A 446 -4.83 3.74 5.08
CA PRO A 446 -5.67 4.92 4.85
C PRO A 446 -6.96 4.96 5.68
N VAL A 447 -6.97 4.48 6.92
CA VAL A 447 -8.19 4.47 7.75
C VAL A 447 -8.89 5.83 7.76
N ASN A 448 -10.22 5.84 7.62
CA ASN A 448 -11.03 7.06 7.51
C ASN A 448 -12.23 7.09 8.45
N ASP A 449 -12.09 6.54 9.66
CA ASP A 449 -13.15 6.34 10.64
C ASP A 449 -13.20 7.38 11.76
N TYR A 450 -12.43 8.47 11.66
CA TYR A 450 -12.34 9.54 12.65
C TYR A 450 -12.78 10.91 12.10
N GLY A 451 -13.10 11.86 12.99
CA GLY A 451 -13.79 13.12 12.66
C GLY A 451 -13.15 13.93 11.52
N GLN A 452 -11.82 14.00 11.46
CA GLN A 452 -11.08 14.78 10.46
C GLN A 452 -11.20 14.19 9.05
N THR A 453 -11.58 12.91 8.92
CA THR A 453 -11.75 12.24 7.64
C THR A 453 -13.19 12.27 7.11
N THR A 454 -14.10 12.99 7.77
CA THR A 454 -15.51 13.08 7.37
C THR A 454 -15.66 13.43 5.90
N GLY A 455 -16.32 12.56 5.12
CA GLY A 455 -16.60 12.76 3.70
C GLY A 455 -15.39 12.63 2.79
N ARG A 456 -14.27 12.06 3.25
CA ARG A 456 -13.02 11.89 2.50
C ARG A 456 -12.76 10.43 2.15
N LEU A 457 -12.16 10.23 0.98
CA LEU A 457 -11.31 9.09 0.70
C LEU A 457 -9.85 9.51 0.95
N LEU A 458 -9.01 8.56 1.35
CA LEU A 458 -7.58 8.82 1.58
C LEU A 458 -6.80 8.09 0.48
N MET A 459 -6.55 8.80 -0.63
CA MET A 459 -5.96 8.24 -1.85
C MET A 459 -4.57 8.81 -2.19
N ALA A 460 -3.92 9.50 -1.23
CA ALA A 460 -2.55 9.93 -1.40
C ALA A 460 -1.59 8.73 -1.54
N PRO A 461 -0.40 8.91 -2.13
CA PRO A 461 0.61 7.87 -2.12
C PRO A 461 1.02 7.50 -0.69
N TYR A 462 1.36 6.24 -0.46
CA TYR A 462 2.00 5.83 0.79
C TYR A 462 3.39 6.47 0.86
N ASP A 463 3.61 7.35 1.82
CA ASP A 463 4.80 8.20 1.87
C ASP A 463 5.20 8.53 3.31
N ARG A 464 6.31 9.27 3.52
CA ARG A 464 6.84 9.68 4.84
C ARG A 464 7.05 8.53 5.83
N ARG A 465 7.35 7.36 5.29
CA ARG A 465 7.92 6.22 6.01
C ARG A 465 9.34 6.08 5.52
N GLU A 466 10.30 6.19 6.43
CA GLU A 466 11.72 6.29 6.09
C GLU A 466 12.26 4.96 5.53
N ALA A 467 13.08 5.04 4.48
CA ALA A 467 13.80 3.88 3.96
C ALA A 467 14.76 3.32 5.02
N GLY A 468 14.84 1.99 5.14
CA GLY A 468 15.60 1.32 6.20
C GLY A 468 14.76 0.85 7.39
N LEU A 469 13.47 1.14 7.41
CA LEU A 469 12.54 0.64 8.44
C LEU A 469 12.51 -0.89 8.55
N HIS A 470 12.79 -1.63 7.46
CA HIS A 470 12.91 -3.09 7.47
C HIS A 470 13.99 -3.62 8.43
N GLU A 471 14.99 -2.79 8.78
CA GLU A 471 16.03 -3.17 9.73
C GLU A 471 15.53 -3.14 11.18
N GLU A 472 14.51 -2.34 11.48
CA GLU A 472 13.99 -2.10 12.83
C GLU A 472 12.59 -2.71 13.08
N LEU A 473 11.83 -3.01 12.01
CA LEU A 473 10.47 -3.58 12.08
C LEU A 473 10.47 -5.07 11.71
N SER A 474 9.53 -5.84 12.28
CA SER A 474 9.22 -7.19 11.82
C SER A 474 8.28 -7.21 10.61
N GLY A 475 7.61 -6.10 10.31
CA GLY A 475 6.71 -5.93 9.18
C GLY A 475 5.81 -4.71 9.30
N ILE A 476 4.90 -4.57 8.31
CA ILE A 476 3.91 -3.49 8.24
C ILE A 476 2.55 -4.05 7.82
N VAL A 477 1.50 -3.71 8.56
CA VAL A 477 0.11 -3.80 8.11
C VAL A 477 -0.54 -2.43 8.13
N LEU A 478 -1.30 -2.12 7.08
CA LEU A 478 -2.06 -0.88 6.97
C LEU A 478 -3.48 -1.12 7.49
N ASN A 479 -4.02 -0.14 8.22
CA ASN A 479 -5.44 -0.10 8.58
C ASN A 479 -6.20 0.64 7.46
N PRO A 480 -7.07 -0.05 6.70
CA PRO A 480 -7.70 0.51 5.50
C PRO A 480 -8.95 1.35 5.82
N MET A 481 -9.54 1.95 4.76
CA MET A 481 -10.83 2.62 4.82
C MET A 481 -11.98 1.63 4.92
N ASN A 482 -13.18 2.12 5.32
CA ASN A 482 -14.43 1.38 5.14
C ASN A 482 -14.66 0.96 3.66
N GLN A 483 -14.11 1.71 2.70
CA GLN A 483 -14.15 1.44 1.27
C GLN A 483 -13.02 0.49 0.88
N ALA A 484 -13.33 -0.80 0.77
CA ALA A 484 -12.35 -1.85 0.49
C ALA A 484 -11.59 -1.62 -0.82
N ALA A 485 -12.32 -1.46 -1.92
CA ALA A 485 -11.71 -1.34 -3.23
C ALA A 485 -10.95 0.00 -3.41
N ALA A 486 -11.44 1.10 -2.82
CA ALA A 486 -10.73 2.38 -2.81
C ALA A 486 -9.44 2.32 -2.00
N SER A 487 -9.39 1.50 -0.94
CA SER A 487 -8.18 1.28 -0.12
C SER A 487 -7.03 0.65 -0.89
N LYS A 488 -7.30 -0.05 -1.99
CA LYS A 488 -6.26 -0.68 -2.84
C LYS A 488 -5.18 0.30 -3.29
N VAL A 489 -5.50 1.59 -3.44
CA VAL A 489 -4.54 2.63 -3.84
C VAL A 489 -3.40 2.76 -2.82
N ALA A 490 -3.74 2.92 -1.55
CA ALA A 490 -2.76 3.03 -0.46
C ALA A 490 -2.11 1.68 -0.14
N LEU A 491 -2.90 0.60 -0.11
CA LEU A 491 -2.42 -0.76 0.15
C LEU A 491 -1.39 -1.22 -0.89
N PHE A 492 -1.56 -0.82 -2.16
CA PHE A 492 -0.56 -1.04 -3.22
C PHE A 492 0.79 -0.39 -2.86
N GLY A 493 0.73 0.85 -2.34
CA GLY A 493 1.92 1.59 -1.87
C GLY A 493 2.59 0.91 -0.68
N GLY A 494 1.81 0.57 0.36
CA GLY A 494 2.33 -0.07 1.57
C GLY A 494 2.95 -1.43 1.31
N ALA A 495 2.31 -2.27 0.48
CA ALA A 495 2.87 -3.55 0.07
C ALA A 495 4.20 -3.39 -0.70
N SER A 496 4.28 -2.39 -1.59
CA SER A 496 5.50 -2.08 -2.33
C SER A 496 6.62 -1.58 -1.43
N PHE A 497 6.30 -0.71 -0.46
CA PHE A 497 7.26 -0.23 0.54
C PHE A 497 7.79 -1.40 1.39
N ALA A 498 6.92 -2.23 1.94
CA ALA A 498 7.34 -3.35 2.77
C ALA A 498 8.11 -4.44 1.99
N TRP A 499 7.90 -4.53 0.68
CA TRP A 499 8.70 -5.42 -0.19
C TRP A 499 10.14 -4.92 -0.36
N ASN A 500 10.31 -3.61 -0.68
CA ASN A 500 11.62 -3.01 -0.92
C ASN A 500 11.58 -1.51 -0.58
N ASP A 501 11.77 -1.17 0.69
CA ASP A 501 11.74 0.22 1.17
C ASP A 501 12.99 1.02 0.73
N ARG A 502 14.10 0.35 0.33
CA ARG A 502 15.33 0.98 -0.13
C ARG A 502 15.15 1.70 -1.47
N ASP A 503 14.44 1.05 -2.40
CA ASP A 503 14.20 1.57 -3.76
C ASP A 503 12.74 1.97 -3.99
N TYR A 504 12.02 2.21 -2.89
CA TYR A 504 10.64 2.68 -2.94
C TYR A 504 10.55 4.12 -3.43
N ASP A 505 9.67 4.35 -4.40
CA ASP A 505 9.32 5.68 -4.91
C ASP A 505 7.81 5.85 -4.84
N ALA A 506 7.35 6.71 -3.93
CA ALA A 506 5.94 6.93 -3.64
C ALA A 506 5.16 7.40 -4.88
N ALA A 507 5.72 8.36 -5.64
CA ALA A 507 5.06 8.92 -6.83
C ALA A 507 4.97 7.90 -7.99
N ARG A 508 6.03 7.12 -8.21
CA ARG A 508 6.05 6.05 -9.22
C ARG A 508 5.05 4.95 -8.85
N THR A 509 5.06 4.53 -7.59
CA THR A 509 4.17 3.47 -7.08
C THR A 509 2.71 3.90 -7.13
N TRP A 510 2.41 5.17 -6.81
CA TRP A 510 1.07 5.74 -6.91
C TRP A 510 0.53 5.74 -8.35
N ARG A 511 1.39 6.11 -9.32
CA ARG A 511 1.04 5.97 -10.75
C ARG A 511 0.82 4.51 -11.17
N ALA A 512 1.61 3.59 -10.62
CA ALA A 512 1.43 2.16 -10.89
C ALA A 512 0.11 1.63 -10.30
N ALA A 513 -0.30 2.10 -9.11
CA ALA A 513 -1.59 1.76 -8.51
C ALA A 513 -2.76 2.25 -9.39
N ALA A 514 -2.71 3.48 -9.89
CA ALA A 514 -3.69 4.00 -10.84
C ALA A 514 -3.71 3.18 -12.14
N GLY A 515 -2.53 2.83 -12.67
CA GLY A 515 -2.40 1.97 -13.85
C GLY A 515 -2.96 0.56 -13.64
N HIS A 516 -2.80 0.02 -12.44
CA HIS A 516 -3.37 -1.29 -12.06
C HIS A 516 -4.90 -1.25 -12.10
N LEU A 517 -5.52 -0.24 -11.50
CA LEU A 517 -6.99 -0.05 -11.54
C LEU A 517 -7.51 0.22 -12.95
N ALA A 518 -6.73 0.93 -13.77
CA ALA A 518 -7.04 1.24 -15.17
C ALA A 518 -6.82 0.05 -16.13
N GLY A 519 -6.39 -1.13 -15.64
CA GLY A 519 -6.03 -2.25 -16.53
C GLY A 519 -4.90 -1.91 -17.52
N GLY A 520 -4.07 -0.91 -17.22
CA GLY A 520 -2.98 -0.43 -18.08
C GLY A 520 -3.39 0.63 -19.11
N ASP A 521 -4.67 1.06 -19.16
CA ASP A 521 -5.09 2.14 -20.07
C ASP A 521 -4.55 3.49 -19.61
N PRO A 522 -3.73 4.20 -20.45
CA PRO A 522 -3.09 5.44 -20.05
C PRO A 522 -4.08 6.60 -19.88
N THR A 523 -5.24 6.57 -20.55
CA THR A 523 -6.25 7.62 -20.47
C THR A 523 -7.01 7.54 -19.15
N THR A 524 -7.47 6.33 -18.80
CA THR A 524 -8.10 6.05 -17.50
C THR A 524 -7.10 6.26 -16.35
N THR A 525 -5.83 5.89 -16.51
CA THR A 525 -4.78 6.14 -15.52
C THR A 525 -4.64 7.63 -15.21
N ARG A 526 -4.65 8.51 -16.23
CA ARG A 526 -4.59 9.97 -16.01
C ARG A 526 -5.83 10.51 -15.30
N ALA A 527 -7.01 9.99 -15.64
CA ALA A 527 -8.27 10.36 -14.99
C ALA A 527 -8.26 9.95 -13.51
N LEU A 528 -7.81 8.74 -13.19
CA LEU A 528 -7.64 8.26 -11.82
C LEU A 528 -6.65 9.12 -11.03
N LEU A 529 -5.51 9.48 -11.59
CA LEU A 529 -4.53 10.33 -10.91
C LEU A 529 -5.08 11.75 -10.64
N ALA A 530 -5.88 12.31 -11.56
CA ALA A 530 -6.58 13.58 -11.32
C ALA A 530 -7.62 13.45 -10.20
N PHE A 531 -8.38 12.36 -10.15
CA PHE A 531 -9.30 12.06 -9.07
C PHE A 531 -8.56 11.86 -7.73
N PHE A 532 -7.49 11.07 -7.69
CA PHE A 532 -6.70 10.83 -6.49
C PHE A 532 -6.09 12.14 -5.93
N ASP A 533 -5.65 13.06 -6.79
CA ASP A 533 -5.16 14.37 -6.35
C ASP A 533 -6.25 15.14 -5.58
N THR A 534 -7.52 15.04 -5.98
CA THR A 534 -8.64 15.67 -5.24
C THR A 534 -8.97 14.99 -3.91
N GLN A 535 -8.46 13.80 -3.66
CA GLN A 535 -8.61 12.99 -2.45
C GLN A 535 -7.25 12.76 -1.74
N HIS A 536 -6.31 13.68 -1.93
CA HIS A 536 -4.93 13.52 -1.48
C HIS A 536 -4.73 13.86 0.00
N LEU A 537 -5.59 14.69 0.59
CA LEU A 537 -5.44 15.08 1.99
C LEU A 537 -5.53 13.87 2.92
N ALA A 538 -4.50 13.68 3.74
CA ALA A 538 -4.50 12.72 4.84
C ALA A 538 -4.32 13.47 6.17
N PRO A 539 -5.40 13.76 6.91
CA PRO A 539 -5.32 14.41 8.20
C PRO A 539 -4.77 13.46 9.27
N THR A 540 -4.25 14.01 10.37
CA THR A 540 -3.87 13.29 11.58
C THR A 540 -4.73 13.75 12.76
N PHE A 541 -4.52 13.21 13.96
CA PHE A 541 -5.14 13.76 15.17
C PHE A 541 -4.48 15.08 15.62
N GLY A 542 -3.23 15.32 15.18
CA GLY A 542 -2.48 16.53 15.45
C GLY A 542 -2.79 17.69 14.48
N PRO A 543 -2.04 18.80 14.60
CA PRO A 543 -2.21 19.96 13.73
C PRO A 543 -1.61 19.75 12.33
N GLU A 544 -0.74 18.79 12.15
CA GLU A 544 -0.06 18.52 10.88
C GLU A 544 -0.80 17.42 10.11
N ASN A 545 -1.07 17.68 8.85
CA ASN A 545 -1.56 16.64 7.95
C ASN A 545 -0.39 15.76 7.48
N TRP A 546 -0.64 14.47 7.36
CA TRP A 546 0.33 13.59 6.75
C TRP A 546 0.54 13.92 5.27
N GLN A 547 -0.54 14.19 4.54
CA GLN A 547 -0.49 14.59 3.13
C GLN A 547 -1.29 15.87 2.88
N PRO A 548 -0.81 16.77 1.98
CA PRO A 548 -1.49 18.01 1.66
C PRO A 548 -2.74 17.80 0.79
N GLN A 549 -3.62 18.80 0.77
CA GLN A 549 -4.80 18.78 -0.09
C GLN A 549 -4.47 19.15 -1.53
N ALA A 550 -4.83 18.27 -2.47
CA ALA A 550 -4.80 18.47 -3.92
C ALA A 550 -3.52 19.20 -4.43
N PRO A 551 -2.31 18.65 -4.16
CA PRO A 551 -1.06 19.38 -4.41
C PRO A 551 -0.85 19.74 -5.88
N ALA A 552 -1.22 18.89 -6.82
CA ALA A 552 -1.04 19.18 -8.24
C ALA A 552 -2.05 20.22 -8.75
N LEU A 553 -3.31 20.15 -8.29
CA LEU A 553 -4.31 21.18 -8.61
C LEU A 553 -3.97 22.50 -7.95
N ARG A 554 -3.57 22.50 -6.67
CA ARG A 554 -3.15 23.71 -5.95
C ARG A 554 -2.03 24.44 -6.68
N ALA A 555 -0.96 23.75 -7.05
CA ALA A 555 0.15 24.34 -7.79
C ALA A 555 -0.32 25.00 -9.09
N ALA A 556 -1.16 24.33 -9.87
CA ALA A 556 -1.68 24.90 -11.12
C ALA A 556 -2.56 26.15 -10.91
N LEU A 557 -3.37 26.18 -9.84
CA LEU A 557 -4.19 27.34 -9.51
C LEU A 557 -3.34 28.51 -8.99
N ASP A 558 -2.28 28.25 -8.25
CA ASP A 558 -1.37 29.27 -7.73
C ASP A 558 -0.53 29.85 -8.87
N ASP A 559 -0.01 29.04 -9.78
CA ASP A 559 0.68 29.47 -10.99
C ASP A 559 -0.25 30.36 -11.86
N PHE A 560 -1.50 29.93 -12.04
CA PHE A 560 -2.51 30.73 -12.75
C PHE A 560 -2.74 32.09 -12.10
N ARG A 561 -2.94 32.14 -10.77
CA ARG A 561 -3.15 33.40 -10.03
C ARG A 561 -1.96 34.35 -10.18
N ALA A 562 -0.74 33.83 -10.12
CA ALA A 562 0.49 34.61 -10.28
C ALA A 562 0.53 35.29 -11.66
N VAL A 563 0.28 34.54 -12.73
CA VAL A 563 0.26 35.09 -14.10
C VAL A 563 -0.94 36.02 -14.30
N TRP A 564 -2.11 35.68 -13.73
CA TRP A 564 -3.31 36.49 -13.88
C TRP A 564 -3.14 37.90 -13.27
N SER A 565 -2.48 38.01 -12.11
CA SER A 565 -2.29 39.28 -11.40
C SER A 565 -1.26 40.22 -12.02
N THR A 566 -0.19 39.69 -12.62
CA THR A 566 0.97 40.47 -13.05
C THR A 566 1.30 40.37 -14.54
N GLY A 567 0.73 39.38 -15.22
CA GLY A 567 1.04 39.10 -16.63
C GLY A 567 0.34 40.02 -17.60
N SER A 568 0.87 40.11 -18.83
CA SER A 568 0.20 40.74 -19.96
C SER A 568 -1.05 39.94 -20.39
N ASP A 569 -1.94 40.54 -21.15
CA ASP A 569 -3.14 39.87 -21.70
C ASP A 569 -2.80 38.62 -22.52
N ARG A 570 -1.64 38.60 -23.18
CA ARG A 570 -1.16 37.41 -23.90
C ARG A 570 -0.82 36.28 -22.95
N GLU A 571 -0.12 36.56 -21.86
CA GLU A 571 0.26 35.58 -20.84
C GLU A 571 -0.97 35.08 -20.08
N ARG A 572 -1.91 35.98 -19.72
CA ARG A 572 -3.20 35.61 -19.11
C ARG A 572 -4.01 34.65 -20.00
N ARG A 573 -4.09 34.95 -21.32
CA ARG A 573 -4.73 34.06 -22.29
C ARG A 573 -4.02 32.66 -22.36
N SER A 574 -2.70 32.65 -22.22
CA SER A 574 -1.94 31.41 -22.22
C SER A 574 -2.20 30.58 -20.95
N ALA A 575 -2.13 31.20 -19.78
CA ALA A 575 -2.42 30.59 -18.51
C ALA A 575 -3.87 30.07 -18.43
N LEU A 576 -4.83 30.84 -18.98
CA LEU A 576 -6.22 30.42 -19.06
C LEU A 576 -6.41 29.15 -19.92
N ARG A 577 -5.72 29.06 -21.07
CA ARG A 577 -5.76 27.83 -21.89
C ARG A 577 -5.16 26.62 -21.18
N GLU A 578 -4.06 26.80 -20.47
CA GLU A 578 -3.41 25.73 -19.72
C GLU A 578 -4.31 25.23 -18.58
N LEU A 579 -4.88 26.16 -17.79
CA LEU A 579 -5.78 25.78 -16.71
C LEU A 579 -7.09 25.19 -17.25
N SER A 580 -7.60 25.64 -18.41
CA SER A 580 -8.76 25.01 -19.08
C SER A 580 -8.48 23.55 -19.47
N GLY A 581 -7.25 23.22 -19.87
CA GLY A 581 -6.87 21.82 -20.12
C GLY A 581 -6.94 20.92 -18.86
N ARG A 582 -6.58 21.49 -17.69
CA ARG A 582 -6.72 20.78 -16.40
C ARG A 582 -8.18 20.68 -15.96
N ALA A 583 -8.96 21.74 -16.15
CA ALA A 583 -10.40 21.75 -15.86
C ALA A 583 -11.13 20.68 -16.70
N ALA A 584 -10.84 20.60 -18.00
CA ALA A 584 -11.38 19.57 -18.86
C ALA A 584 -11.01 18.15 -18.40
N LEU A 585 -9.75 17.93 -17.94
CA LEU A 585 -9.35 16.64 -17.38
C LEU A 585 -10.17 16.28 -16.12
N LEU A 586 -10.42 17.22 -15.23
CA LEU A 586 -11.22 17.02 -14.01
C LEU A 586 -12.70 16.77 -14.33
N ALA A 587 -13.27 17.51 -15.29
CA ALA A 587 -14.65 17.34 -15.74
C ALA A 587 -14.86 15.99 -16.44
N ASP A 588 -13.90 15.54 -17.26
CA ASP A 588 -13.97 14.27 -17.97
C ASP A 588 -13.64 13.05 -17.09
N ALA A 589 -12.90 13.25 -15.99
CA ALA A 589 -12.37 12.16 -15.19
C ALA A 589 -13.45 11.20 -14.68
N PRO A 590 -14.59 11.64 -14.13
CA PRO A 590 -15.61 10.75 -13.61
C PRO A 590 -16.19 9.80 -14.68
N GLU A 591 -16.46 10.30 -15.88
CA GLU A 591 -16.96 9.47 -16.98
C GLU A 591 -15.90 8.46 -17.43
N ARG A 592 -14.65 8.90 -17.59
CA ARG A 592 -13.53 8.03 -17.98
C ARG A 592 -13.28 6.93 -16.96
N ILE A 593 -13.39 7.23 -15.67
CA ILE A 593 -13.24 6.27 -14.58
C ILE A 593 -14.38 5.25 -14.62
N ARG A 594 -15.65 5.71 -14.74
CA ARG A 594 -16.81 4.81 -14.82
C ARG A 594 -16.73 3.84 -16.01
N ASN A 595 -16.18 4.27 -17.14
CA ASN A 595 -16.08 3.47 -18.36
C ASN A 595 -14.80 2.64 -18.44
N GLY A 596 -13.71 3.06 -17.79
CA GLY A 596 -12.38 2.45 -17.95
C GLY A 596 -11.93 1.56 -16.79
N VAL A 597 -12.53 1.68 -15.59
CA VAL A 597 -12.20 0.85 -14.44
C VAL A 597 -13.09 -0.38 -14.42
N ALA A 598 -12.46 -1.56 -14.41
CA ALA A 598 -13.19 -2.83 -14.38
C ALA A 598 -13.66 -3.24 -12.98
N ASP A 599 -13.02 -2.70 -11.93
CA ASP A 599 -13.34 -2.98 -10.52
C ASP A 599 -14.68 -2.34 -10.13
N GLN A 600 -15.74 -3.17 -10.10
CA GLN A 600 -17.08 -2.70 -9.75
C GLN A 600 -17.22 -2.30 -8.29
N GLY A 601 -16.39 -2.84 -7.39
CA GLY A 601 -16.28 -2.43 -5.99
C GLY A 601 -15.83 -0.97 -5.92
N PHE A 602 -14.74 -0.64 -6.60
CA PHE A 602 -14.22 0.71 -6.70
C PHE A 602 -15.27 1.71 -7.22
N LEU A 603 -15.97 1.37 -8.29
CA LEU A 603 -17.00 2.24 -8.87
C LEU A 603 -18.19 2.47 -7.93
N ARG A 604 -18.64 1.43 -7.24
CA ARG A 604 -19.74 1.56 -6.24
C ARG A 604 -19.32 2.43 -5.07
N GLU A 605 -18.16 2.18 -4.50
CA GLU A 605 -17.66 2.87 -3.31
C GLU A 605 -17.36 4.34 -3.58
N THR A 606 -16.80 4.67 -4.73
CA THR A 606 -16.40 6.04 -5.09
C THR A 606 -17.50 6.86 -5.77
N ALA A 607 -18.67 6.27 -6.05
CA ALA A 607 -19.76 6.92 -6.79
C ALA A 607 -20.16 8.31 -6.27
N PRO A 608 -20.31 8.57 -4.94
CA PRO A 608 -20.62 9.92 -4.46
C PRO A 608 -19.50 10.93 -4.73
N TRP A 609 -18.24 10.51 -4.61
CA TRP A 609 -17.08 11.39 -4.89
C TRP A 609 -16.95 11.69 -6.37
N LEU A 610 -17.20 10.72 -7.25
CA LEU A 610 -17.25 10.94 -8.69
C LEU A 610 -18.39 11.87 -9.09
N THR A 611 -19.57 11.75 -8.46
CA THR A 611 -20.70 12.67 -8.68
C THR A 611 -20.35 14.09 -8.23
N ALA A 612 -19.72 14.24 -7.06
CA ALA A 612 -19.27 15.56 -6.61
C ALA A 612 -18.20 16.14 -7.53
N LEU A 613 -17.27 15.31 -8.04
CA LEU A 613 -16.23 15.75 -8.97
C LEU A 613 -16.81 16.20 -10.32
N ASP A 614 -17.85 15.53 -10.87
CA ASP A 614 -18.57 15.99 -12.05
C ASP A 614 -19.03 17.45 -11.89
N LEU A 615 -19.68 17.74 -10.75
CA LEU A 615 -20.22 19.07 -10.45
C LEU A 615 -19.12 20.10 -10.20
N TRP A 616 -18.06 19.72 -9.47
CA TRP A 616 -16.92 20.62 -9.23
C TRP A 616 -16.12 20.90 -10.50
N GLY A 617 -15.94 19.91 -11.39
CA GLY A 617 -15.30 20.08 -12.68
C GLY A 617 -16.07 21.05 -13.58
N ALA A 618 -17.38 20.84 -13.68
CA ALA A 618 -18.26 21.76 -14.41
C ALA A 618 -18.27 23.19 -13.82
N SER A 619 -18.22 23.30 -12.47
CA SER A 619 -18.11 24.60 -11.79
C SER A 619 -16.80 25.32 -12.11
N LEU A 620 -15.69 24.60 -12.16
CA LEU A 620 -14.40 25.16 -12.55
C LEU A 620 -14.41 25.61 -14.00
N ASP A 621 -14.97 24.82 -14.91
CA ASP A 621 -15.06 25.17 -16.32
C ASP A 621 -15.90 26.44 -16.54
N ALA A 622 -17.08 26.54 -15.92
CA ALA A 622 -17.88 27.77 -15.93
C ALA A 622 -17.12 28.98 -15.35
N THR A 623 -16.32 28.76 -14.28
CA THR A 623 -15.48 29.80 -13.68
C THR A 623 -14.46 30.35 -14.70
N LEU A 624 -13.81 29.45 -15.45
CA LEU A 624 -12.82 29.83 -16.47
C LEU A 624 -13.45 30.54 -17.67
N GLU A 625 -14.69 30.19 -18.06
CA GLU A 625 -15.45 30.95 -19.06
C GLU A 625 -15.76 32.37 -18.57
N GLY A 626 -16.12 32.55 -17.29
CA GLY A 626 -16.30 33.86 -16.68
C GLY A 626 -15.03 34.69 -16.73
N LEU A 627 -13.89 34.15 -16.39
CA LEU A 627 -12.58 34.81 -16.49
C LEU A 627 -12.19 35.13 -17.96
N ARG A 628 -12.54 34.25 -18.91
CA ARG A 628 -12.34 34.47 -20.34
C ARG A 628 -13.15 35.68 -20.84
N GLU A 629 -14.42 35.82 -20.42
CA GLU A 629 -15.29 36.92 -20.75
C GLU A 629 -14.77 38.22 -20.13
N GLN A 630 -14.30 38.22 -18.87
CA GLN A 630 -13.67 39.36 -18.23
C GLN A 630 -12.43 39.86 -18.99
N LEU A 631 -11.58 38.93 -19.45
CA LEU A 631 -10.39 39.26 -20.25
C LEU A 631 -10.76 39.86 -21.63
N GLY A 632 -11.96 39.61 -22.14
CA GLY A 632 -12.55 40.21 -23.32
C GLY A 632 -13.30 41.50 -23.08
N GLY A 633 -13.33 42.02 -21.84
CA GLY A 633 -14.02 43.28 -21.44
C GLY A 633 -15.48 43.09 -21.02
N GLY A 634 -15.98 41.84 -20.91
CA GLY A 634 -17.30 41.52 -20.37
C GLY A 634 -17.29 41.38 -18.84
N SER A 635 -18.46 41.18 -18.21
CA SER A 635 -18.57 41.00 -16.77
C SER A 635 -18.29 39.54 -16.30
N GLY A 636 -18.52 38.56 -17.14
CA GLY A 636 -18.48 37.13 -16.79
C GLY A 636 -19.56 36.68 -15.82
N GLU A 637 -20.48 37.56 -15.39
CA GLU A 637 -21.43 37.38 -14.29
C GLU A 637 -22.29 36.09 -14.44
N ARG A 638 -22.80 35.85 -15.64
CA ARG A 638 -23.64 34.68 -15.93
C ARG A 638 -22.90 33.36 -15.64
N PHE A 639 -21.61 33.27 -16.02
CA PHE A 639 -20.79 32.09 -15.83
C PHE A 639 -20.41 31.90 -14.37
N PHE A 640 -20.09 32.99 -13.67
CA PHE A 640 -19.83 32.91 -12.23
C PHE A 640 -21.09 32.51 -11.43
N ALA A 641 -22.28 32.96 -11.84
CA ALA A 641 -23.55 32.56 -11.23
C ALA A 641 -23.83 31.05 -11.48
N GLU A 642 -23.54 30.56 -12.67
CA GLU A 642 -23.60 29.13 -13.01
C GLU A 642 -22.60 28.32 -12.17
N ALA A 643 -21.34 28.74 -12.13
CA ALA A 643 -20.29 28.11 -11.32
C ALA A 643 -20.70 28.02 -9.84
N ALA A 644 -21.21 29.11 -9.26
CA ALA A 644 -21.70 29.12 -7.88
C ALA A 644 -22.89 28.19 -7.65
N THR A 645 -23.72 27.98 -8.65
CA THR A 645 -24.86 27.04 -8.56
C THR A 645 -24.38 25.59 -8.56
N LEU A 646 -23.47 25.24 -9.47
CA LEU A 646 -22.84 23.92 -9.52
C LEU A 646 -22.03 23.62 -8.26
N ALA A 647 -21.27 24.60 -7.74
CA ALA A 647 -20.54 24.47 -6.48
C ALA A 647 -21.48 24.16 -5.30
N ARG A 648 -22.65 24.82 -5.21
CA ARG A 648 -23.66 24.50 -4.17
C ARG A 648 -24.21 23.09 -4.33
N GLN A 649 -24.46 22.61 -5.53
CA GLN A 649 -24.91 21.25 -5.81
C GLN A 649 -23.83 20.22 -5.40
N ALA A 650 -22.57 20.47 -5.76
CA ALA A 650 -21.44 19.63 -5.39
C ALA A 650 -21.29 19.53 -3.85
N ALA A 651 -21.38 20.67 -3.16
CA ALA A 651 -21.29 20.74 -1.70
C ALA A 651 -22.48 20.10 -0.97
N ALA A 652 -23.55 19.76 -1.67
CA ALA A 652 -24.72 19.05 -1.11
C ALA A 652 -24.61 17.53 -1.20
N VAL A 653 -23.67 16.99 -1.99
CA VAL A 653 -23.45 15.54 -2.12
C VAL A 653 -22.96 14.97 -0.78
N ARG A 654 -23.50 13.82 -0.38
CA ARG A 654 -23.22 13.18 0.90
C ARG A 654 -22.76 11.73 0.72
N THR A 655 -22.07 11.21 1.74
CA THR A 655 -21.76 9.80 1.86
C THR A 655 -23.00 8.94 1.88
N ILE A 656 -22.93 7.73 1.36
CA ILE A 656 -24.02 6.75 1.42
C ILE A 656 -24.20 6.32 2.89
N PRO A 657 -25.40 6.39 3.45
CA PRO A 657 -25.66 5.95 4.83
C PRO A 657 -25.22 4.51 5.07
N GLY A 658 -24.54 4.26 6.20
CA GLY A 658 -24.08 2.94 6.59
C GLY A 658 -22.81 2.44 5.90
N THR A 659 -22.22 3.21 4.97
CA THR A 659 -21.00 2.77 4.23
C THR A 659 -19.71 3.43 4.72
N THR A 660 -19.81 4.48 5.52
CA THR A 660 -18.66 5.29 5.97
C THR A 660 -18.87 5.77 7.39
N ARG A 661 -17.83 5.83 8.16
CA ARG A 661 -17.80 6.51 9.46
C ARG A 661 -16.61 7.48 9.47
N PRO A 662 -16.81 8.77 9.84
CA PRO A 662 -18.10 9.43 10.07
C PRO A 662 -18.85 9.77 8.76
N GLN A 663 -20.19 9.79 8.84
CA GLN A 663 -21.05 10.21 7.74
C GLN A 663 -20.96 11.72 7.54
N GLY A 664 -21.00 12.19 6.30
CA GLY A 664 -20.91 13.61 6.05
C GLY A 664 -21.07 14.04 4.61
N THR A 665 -20.78 15.32 4.38
CA THR A 665 -20.69 15.92 3.04
C THR A 665 -19.41 15.45 2.36
N ILE A 666 -19.52 15.08 1.08
CA ILE A 666 -18.36 14.70 0.27
C ILE A 666 -17.38 15.85 0.13
N LYS A 667 -16.10 15.53 0.26
CA LYS A 667 -14.98 16.46 0.10
C LYS A 667 -14.24 16.17 -1.20
N VAL A 668 -14.03 17.20 -2.01
CA VAL A 668 -13.27 17.13 -3.28
C VAL A 668 -12.38 18.37 -3.35
N ALA A 669 -11.09 18.20 -3.19
CA ALA A 669 -10.10 19.30 -3.21
C ALA A 669 -10.54 20.52 -2.38
N ASP A 670 -11.21 20.28 -1.24
CA ASP A 670 -11.75 21.34 -0.38
C ASP A 670 -10.64 22.24 0.19
N GLY A 671 -10.91 23.55 0.29
CA GLY A 671 -9.91 24.57 0.62
C GLY A 671 -8.94 24.89 -0.53
N VAL A 672 -9.11 24.28 -1.68
CA VAL A 672 -8.33 24.54 -2.92
C VAL A 672 -9.26 24.94 -4.05
N LEU A 673 -10.07 24.01 -4.51
CA LEU A 673 -10.94 24.20 -5.68
C LEU A 673 -12.12 25.11 -5.37
N ASP A 674 -12.84 24.86 -4.28
CA ASP A 674 -13.93 25.69 -3.78
C ASP A 674 -13.49 27.13 -3.50
N THR A 675 -12.32 27.29 -2.89
CA THR A 675 -11.71 28.60 -2.61
C THR A 675 -11.38 29.35 -3.89
N PHE A 676 -10.80 28.69 -4.89
CA PHE A 676 -10.50 29.30 -6.18
C PHE A 676 -11.76 29.77 -6.89
N ILE A 677 -12.77 28.91 -7.00
CA ILE A 677 -14.05 29.22 -7.66
C ILE A 677 -14.73 30.42 -6.99
N ALA A 678 -14.75 30.46 -5.64
CA ALA A 678 -15.35 31.56 -4.90
C ALA A 678 -14.61 32.91 -5.09
N GLN A 679 -13.29 32.87 -5.24
CA GLN A 679 -12.44 34.05 -5.40
C GLN A 679 -12.35 34.58 -6.85
N ALA A 680 -12.53 33.71 -7.82
CA ALA A 680 -12.33 33.99 -9.24
C ALA A 680 -13.08 35.25 -9.77
N PRO A 681 -14.35 35.55 -9.37
CA PRO A 681 -15.04 36.74 -9.82
C PRO A 681 -14.35 38.05 -9.44
N GLY A 682 -13.57 38.05 -8.35
CA GLY A 682 -12.82 39.21 -7.85
C GLY A 682 -11.37 39.29 -8.36
N LEU A 683 -10.92 38.32 -9.14
CA LEU A 683 -9.57 38.37 -9.74
C LEU A 683 -9.55 39.50 -10.78
N ARG A 684 -8.73 40.55 -10.51
CA ARG A 684 -8.51 41.64 -11.43
C ARG A 684 -7.27 41.37 -12.27
N GLY A 685 -7.45 41.47 -13.56
CA GLY A 685 -6.38 41.34 -14.53
C GLY A 685 -5.68 42.66 -14.79
#